data_f7660b1a07a8c9c3867c6cfe98686e48
#
_entry.id   f7660b1a07a8c9c3867c6cfe98686e48
#
_cell.length_a   1.000
_cell.length_b   1.000
_cell.length_c   1.000
_cell.angle_alpha   90.00
_cell.angle_beta   90.00
_cell.angle_gamma   90.00
#
_symmetry.space_group_name_H-M   'P 1'
#
loop_
_entity.id
_entity.type
_entity.pdbx_description
1 polymer ?
#
loop_
_entity_poly.entity_id
_entity_poly.type
_entity_poly.pdbx_seq_one_letter_code
_entity_poly.pdbx_strand_id
1 'polypeptide(L)'
;MKRLFLLIAFCVAALMPAYAQFEIVDNRPVFKLDDKSVITAPDEGLWAIATSWQNDWMSGWHYANPTKCEQSGEWTILSGVIALEQGDMFVRDSYRQVRDGLVQCVRRYEWRGKEALPTATLSVRMRMKGREMMPCMPGILYYGNKNGAKVNPEIIPVYNGKSGEFAIFEEHRYPMPFAVLESAADGYAAALHTVPSPVRGAVLADQWWSLGVEAGDGYTDFVLYTGPIGYNGKHSVAKALQRSPMRYADTYLNIEPGRIIEKSFYIELYQINGEGTGFQQPIYTSLDLNKPYDVERFASFDEIVRGKFNFAKKRWVELNDEAVGFNMYDVSLRKELVMGWCGQADSPGYSLQVLAKRLGDEQIPSMVQRSLDYLSASEVDAQKGIFPVRSNGENFSGGDPVSCGQAMYNFAKAIEIARKNKKYDTEKWEDFLRRAADAVSNRILSPEWNPRSTAEGFYIAPLAIASKLFKNKTYREAAEKAANLFAERHLKMNGCYWGGTLDATCEDKEGSWAAFQGFLEMYERFKDEKYLVWAKHAMDVCLSYVVVWDIPMPAGRMADYNFKTTGWTVVSAQNQHIDVYGVLFAPEVYKMGKYLNDERLCRLAKVMYRTCYQLTDAYGSQGEQLQQTNFAQHGDMSNVYKLRGGYSESWTVFWITAHFLNAAARFEEMGVTP
;
A
#
# COMPACT_ATOMS: atom_id res chain seq x y z
N MET A 1 55.49 15.59 -1.99
CA MET A 1 54.91 14.36 -1.44
C MET A 1 53.76 13.95 -2.32
N LYS A 2 53.98 12.96 -3.16
CA LYS A 2 53.02 12.47 -4.18
C LYS A 2 52.02 11.56 -3.51
N ARG A 3 50.72 11.88 -3.58
CA ARG A 3 49.64 10.99 -3.16
C ARG A 3 49.39 9.97 -4.28
N LEU A 4 49.64 8.73 -3.94
CA LEU A 4 49.38 7.57 -4.77
C LEU A 4 47.84 7.28 -4.70
N PHE A 5 47.11 7.51 -5.80
CA PHE A 5 45.76 7.07 -5.96
C PHE A 5 45.80 5.59 -6.37
N LEU A 6 45.41 4.70 -5.48
CA LEU A 6 45.12 3.32 -5.80
C LEU A 6 43.72 3.26 -6.44
N LEU A 7 43.65 3.16 -7.75
CA LEU A 7 42.46 2.76 -8.48
C LEU A 7 42.23 1.26 -8.24
N ILE A 8 41.30 0.91 -7.36
CA ILE A 8 40.75 -0.44 -7.33
C ILE A 8 39.71 -0.49 -8.45
N ALA A 9 40.11 -1.02 -9.60
CA ALA A 9 39.19 -1.38 -10.65
C ALA A 9 38.40 -2.62 -10.19
N PHE A 10 37.19 -2.40 -9.66
CA PHE A 10 36.19 -3.44 -9.62
C PHE A 10 35.83 -3.77 -11.07
N CYS A 11 36.26 -4.91 -11.56
CA CYS A 11 35.65 -5.54 -12.72
C CYS A 11 34.21 -5.89 -12.36
N VAL A 12 33.30 -4.94 -12.48
CA VAL A 12 31.90 -5.21 -12.70
C VAL A 12 31.88 -5.79 -14.11
N ALA A 13 31.80 -7.10 -14.22
CA ALA A 13 31.32 -7.72 -15.44
C ALA A 13 29.96 -7.05 -15.69
N ALA A 14 29.90 -6.18 -16.67
CA ALA A 14 28.64 -5.62 -17.14
C ALA A 14 27.85 -6.83 -17.66
N LEU A 15 27.02 -7.41 -16.78
CA LEU A 15 25.91 -8.24 -17.22
C LEU A 15 25.12 -7.33 -18.13
N MET A 16 25.17 -7.58 -19.44
CA MET A 16 24.27 -6.91 -20.37
C MET A 16 22.87 -7.14 -19.81
N PRO A 17 22.07 -6.08 -19.63
CA PRO A 17 20.71 -6.28 -19.14
C PRO A 17 20.02 -7.26 -20.08
N ALA A 18 19.41 -8.31 -19.52
CA ALA A 18 18.66 -9.27 -20.30
C ALA A 18 17.57 -8.53 -21.08
N TYR A 19 17.54 -8.73 -22.37
CA TYR A 19 16.66 -8.03 -23.28
C TYR A 19 15.31 -8.75 -23.31
N ALA A 20 14.28 -8.11 -22.80
CA ALA A 20 12.93 -8.64 -22.90
C ALA A 20 12.37 -8.32 -24.29
N GLN A 21 12.03 -9.35 -25.05
CA GLN A 21 11.54 -9.27 -26.42
C GLN A 21 10.10 -9.72 -26.52
N PHE A 22 9.34 -9.08 -27.39
CA PHE A 22 7.99 -9.48 -27.76
C PHE A 22 7.96 -9.86 -29.23
N GLU A 23 7.38 -10.99 -29.55
CA GLU A 23 7.21 -11.46 -30.94
C GLU A 23 5.87 -12.21 -31.09
N ILE A 24 5.43 -12.34 -32.32
CA ILE A 24 4.32 -13.22 -32.68
C ILE A 24 4.89 -14.45 -33.40
N VAL A 25 4.68 -15.61 -32.79
CA VAL A 25 5.09 -16.92 -33.36
C VAL A 25 3.82 -17.74 -33.60
N ASP A 26 3.62 -18.23 -34.80
CA ASP A 26 2.45 -19.01 -35.19
C ASP A 26 1.11 -18.34 -34.80
N ASN A 27 1.00 -17.04 -35.05
CA ASN A 27 -0.12 -16.17 -34.65
C ASN A 27 -0.39 -16.14 -33.13
N ARG A 28 0.61 -16.36 -32.29
CA ARG A 28 0.50 -16.33 -30.83
C ARG A 28 1.55 -15.40 -30.23
N PRO A 29 1.20 -14.61 -29.19
CA PRO A 29 2.16 -13.75 -28.52
C PRO A 29 3.16 -14.58 -27.70
N VAL A 30 4.44 -14.22 -27.79
CA VAL A 30 5.55 -14.80 -27.03
C VAL A 30 6.40 -13.69 -26.46
N PHE A 31 6.67 -13.74 -25.18
CA PHE A 31 7.59 -12.85 -24.50
C PHE A 31 8.82 -13.65 -24.09
N LYS A 32 9.98 -13.17 -24.48
CA LYS A 32 11.27 -13.81 -24.25
C LYS A 32 12.15 -12.97 -23.34
N LEU A 33 12.97 -13.65 -22.55
CA LEU A 33 14.07 -13.05 -21.81
C LEU A 33 15.33 -13.86 -22.14
N ASP A 34 16.37 -13.22 -22.66
CA ASP A 34 17.59 -13.90 -23.12
C ASP A 34 17.30 -15.11 -24.03
N ASP A 35 16.47 -14.91 -25.04
CA ASP A 35 16.04 -15.93 -26.02
C ASP A 35 15.16 -17.07 -25.43
N LYS A 36 14.89 -17.09 -24.13
CA LYS A 36 13.97 -18.05 -23.53
C LYS A 36 12.54 -17.52 -23.54
N SER A 37 11.60 -18.31 -24.07
CA SER A 37 10.16 -18.00 -23.98
C SER A 37 9.70 -18.15 -22.54
N VAL A 38 9.32 -17.03 -21.92
CA VAL A 38 8.90 -16.93 -20.51
C VAL A 38 7.38 -16.84 -20.39
N ILE A 39 6.76 -15.97 -21.23
CA ILE A 39 5.30 -15.82 -21.27
C ILE A 39 4.81 -16.23 -22.64
N THR A 40 3.77 -17.05 -22.69
CA THR A 40 3.17 -17.57 -23.92
C THR A 40 1.65 -17.56 -23.80
N ALA A 41 0.95 -17.72 -24.92
CA ALA A 41 -0.43 -18.14 -24.88
C ALA A 41 -0.55 -19.53 -24.23
N PRO A 42 -1.65 -19.84 -23.50
CA PRO A 42 -1.95 -21.19 -23.04
C PRO A 42 -1.99 -22.20 -24.20
N ASP A 43 -1.59 -23.44 -23.94
CA ASP A 43 -1.52 -24.48 -25.00
C ASP A 43 -2.92 -24.78 -25.58
N GLU A 44 -3.97 -24.66 -24.78
CA GLU A 44 -5.36 -24.87 -25.16
C GLU A 44 -5.87 -23.85 -26.18
N GLY A 45 -5.33 -22.64 -26.16
CA GLY A 45 -5.68 -21.54 -27.05
C GLY A 45 -5.44 -20.17 -26.40
N LEU A 46 -5.12 -19.19 -27.24
CA LEU A 46 -4.91 -17.80 -26.81
C LEU A 46 -6.21 -17.20 -26.26
N TRP A 47 -7.32 -17.58 -26.83
CA TRP A 47 -8.65 -17.09 -26.46
C TRP A 47 -9.49 -18.19 -25.85
N ALA A 48 -10.19 -17.85 -24.77
CA ALA A 48 -11.12 -18.76 -24.12
C ALA A 48 -12.37 -18.01 -23.64
N ILE A 49 -13.49 -18.71 -23.69
CA ILE A 49 -14.77 -18.25 -23.14
C ILE A 49 -15.44 -19.41 -22.42
N ALA A 50 -15.97 -19.18 -21.23
CA ALA A 50 -16.84 -20.12 -20.55
C ALA A 50 -18.30 -19.78 -20.88
N THR A 51 -19.13 -20.81 -21.11
CA THR A 51 -20.55 -20.67 -21.51
C THR A 51 -21.52 -21.27 -20.51
N SER A 52 -21.03 -21.81 -19.41
CA SER A 52 -21.84 -22.35 -18.32
C SER A 52 -21.19 -22.11 -16.96
N TRP A 53 -22.00 -22.29 -15.90
CA TRP A 53 -21.55 -22.18 -14.52
C TRP A 53 -21.99 -23.41 -13.74
N GLN A 54 -21.07 -23.98 -12.96
CA GLN A 54 -21.33 -25.14 -12.09
C GLN A 54 -20.67 -24.87 -10.73
N ASN A 55 -21.39 -25.14 -9.65
CA ASN A 55 -20.89 -24.91 -8.28
C ASN A 55 -20.38 -23.48 -8.06
N ASP A 56 -21.16 -22.50 -8.55
CA ASP A 56 -20.84 -21.07 -8.44
C ASP A 56 -19.52 -20.67 -9.15
N TRP A 57 -19.09 -21.44 -10.16
CA TRP A 57 -17.88 -21.18 -10.92
C TRP A 57 -18.04 -21.44 -12.40
N MET A 58 -17.25 -20.74 -13.20
CA MET A 58 -17.27 -20.86 -14.65
C MET A 58 -16.87 -22.26 -15.11
N SER A 59 -17.55 -22.74 -16.13
CA SER A 59 -17.38 -24.05 -16.75
C SER A 59 -17.72 -24.02 -18.22
N GLY A 60 -17.60 -25.16 -18.92
CA GLY A 60 -17.93 -25.21 -20.35
C GLY A 60 -17.01 -24.33 -21.19
N TRP A 61 -15.72 -24.51 -21.06
CA TRP A 61 -14.71 -23.71 -21.75
C TRP A 61 -14.60 -24.06 -23.22
N HIS A 62 -14.60 -23.04 -24.08
CA HIS A 62 -14.29 -23.09 -25.49
C HIS A 62 -13.02 -22.31 -25.79
N TYR A 63 -12.15 -22.87 -26.61
CA TYR A 63 -10.83 -22.32 -26.90
C TYR A 63 -10.63 -22.08 -28.40
N ALA A 64 -9.87 -21.05 -28.74
CA ALA A 64 -9.45 -20.78 -30.09
C ALA A 64 -8.09 -20.08 -30.17
N ASN A 65 -7.47 -20.17 -31.34
CA ASN A 65 -6.28 -19.39 -31.70
C ASN A 65 -6.59 -18.42 -32.83
N PRO A 66 -5.80 -17.34 -32.99
CA PRO A 66 -5.94 -16.44 -34.12
C PRO A 66 -5.73 -17.17 -35.44
N THR A 67 -6.56 -16.87 -36.42
CA THR A 67 -6.43 -17.35 -37.79
C THR A 67 -5.81 -16.33 -38.72
N LYS A 68 -5.68 -15.07 -38.28
CA LYS A 68 -5.13 -13.96 -39.07
C LYS A 68 -4.22 -13.12 -38.20
N CYS A 69 -3.06 -12.71 -38.78
CA CYS A 69 -2.15 -11.75 -38.21
C CYS A 69 -1.89 -10.63 -39.22
N GLU A 70 -2.05 -9.38 -38.80
CA GLU A 70 -1.90 -8.20 -39.66
C GLU A 70 -1.10 -7.14 -38.92
N GLN A 71 -0.32 -6.36 -39.65
CA GLN A 71 0.37 -5.18 -39.14
C GLN A 71 -0.41 -3.92 -39.53
N SER A 72 -0.65 -3.02 -38.57
CA SER A 72 -1.34 -1.74 -38.80
C SER A 72 -0.64 -0.64 -38.00
N GLY A 73 0.27 0.08 -38.63
CA GLY A 73 1.13 1.05 -37.92
C GLY A 73 1.98 0.35 -36.85
N GLU A 74 1.91 0.84 -35.63
CA GLU A 74 2.61 0.26 -34.47
C GLU A 74 1.93 -0.99 -33.89
N TRP A 75 0.74 -1.36 -34.41
CA TRP A 75 -0.05 -2.44 -33.87
C TRP A 75 0.09 -3.72 -34.68
N THR A 76 0.36 -4.82 -34.00
CA THR A 76 0.20 -6.17 -34.51
C THR A 76 -1.17 -6.67 -34.12
N ILE A 77 -1.99 -7.01 -35.08
CA ILE A 77 -3.38 -7.38 -34.89
C ILE A 77 -3.57 -8.86 -35.18
N LEU A 78 -4.04 -9.57 -34.16
CA LEU A 78 -4.46 -10.97 -34.25
C LEU A 78 -5.97 -11.04 -34.27
N SER A 79 -6.58 -11.81 -35.16
CA SER A 79 -8.03 -11.96 -35.21
C SER A 79 -8.47 -13.39 -35.57
N GLY A 80 -9.67 -13.74 -35.13
CA GLY A 80 -10.28 -15.05 -35.37
C GLY A 80 -11.61 -15.20 -34.66
N VAL A 81 -12.07 -16.42 -34.50
CA VAL A 81 -13.40 -16.75 -34.01
C VAL A 81 -13.31 -17.89 -32.98
N ILE A 82 -14.05 -17.79 -31.90
CA ILE A 82 -14.43 -18.91 -31.04
C ILE A 82 -15.80 -19.35 -31.50
N ALA A 83 -15.90 -20.51 -32.14
CA ALA A 83 -17.16 -21.07 -32.62
C ALA A 83 -17.95 -21.70 -31.45
N LEU A 84 -19.22 -21.35 -31.29
CA LEU A 84 -20.15 -21.87 -30.32
C LEU A 84 -21.42 -22.39 -31.03
N GLU A 85 -22.22 -23.20 -30.36
CA GLU A 85 -23.46 -23.73 -30.96
C GLU A 85 -24.44 -22.62 -31.34
N GLN A 86 -24.48 -21.51 -30.57
CA GLN A 86 -25.45 -20.41 -30.77
C GLN A 86 -24.94 -19.34 -31.74
N GLY A 87 -23.68 -19.43 -32.19
CA GLY A 87 -23.04 -18.44 -33.06
C GLY A 87 -21.56 -18.29 -32.81
N ASP A 88 -21.00 -17.24 -33.36
CA ASP A 88 -19.55 -16.99 -33.30
C ASP A 88 -19.20 -15.83 -32.37
N MET A 89 -18.24 -16.06 -31.49
CA MET A 89 -17.57 -14.96 -30.79
C MET A 89 -16.35 -14.54 -31.60
N PHE A 90 -16.43 -13.40 -32.27
CA PHE A 90 -15.31 -12.81 -32.95
C PHE A 90 -14.37 -12.18 -31.92
N VAL A 91 -13.06 -12.51 -31.99
CA VAL A 91 -12.04 -11.99 -31.08
C VAL A 91 -10.92 -11.32 -31.87
N ARG A 92 -10.50 -10.17 -31.39
CA ARG A 92 -9.38 -9.40 -31.95
C ARG A 92 -8.49 -8.89 -30.82
N ASP A 93 -7.20 -9.22 -30.89
CA ASP A 93 -6.15 -8.66 -30.05
C ASP A 93 -5.31 -7.67 -30.85
N SER A 94 -5.02 -6.51 -30.29
CA SER A 94 -4.11 -5.53 -30.85
C SER A 94 -2.96 -5.33 -29.88
N TYR A 95 -1.73 -5.70 -30.30
CA TYR A 95 -0.52 -5.60 -29.49
C TYR A 95 0.35 -4.44 -29.97
N ARG A 96 0.91 -3.67 -29.02
CA ARG A 96 1.87 -2.60 -29.29
C ARG A 96 2.95 -2.60 -28.22
N GLN A 97 4.21 -2.61 -28.65
CA GLN A 97 5.32 -2.40 -27.71
C GLN A 97 5.36 -0.95 -27.28
N VAL A 98 5.30 -0.70 -25.97
CA VAL A 98 5.33 0.64 -25.38
C VAL A 98 6.77 1.05 -25.07
N ARG A 99 7.53 0.13 -24.54
CA ARG A 99 8.97 0.19 -24.29
C ARG A 99 9.52 -1.23 -24.15
N ASP A 100 10.82 -1.36 -24.01
CA ASP A 100 11.43 -2.67 -23.77
C ASP A 100 10.78 -3.35 -22.57
N GLY A 101 10.38 -4.61 -22.79
CA GLY A 101 9.72 -5.43 -21.78
C GLY A 101 8.26 -5.04 -21.46
N LEU A 102 7.71 -3.97 -22.02
CA LEU A 102 6.31 -3.56 -21.76
C LEU A 102 5.50 -3.50 -23.04
N VAL A 103 4.46 -4.33 -23.12
CA VAL A 103 3.57 -4.44 -24.28
C VAL A 103 2.14 -4.16 -23.89
N GLN A 104 1.48 -3.25 -24.59
CA GLN A 104 0.05 -3.00 -24.49
C GLN A 104 -0.72 -4.01 -25.33
N CYS A 105 -1.84 -4.51 -24.80
CA CYS A 105 -2.82 -5.29 -25.53
C CYS A 105 -4.22 -4.71 -25.33
N VAL A 106 -4.98 -4.67 -26.43
CA VAL A 106 -6.43 -4.39 -26.41
C VAL A 106 -7.11 -5.60 -26.98
N ARG A 107 -7.85 -6.36 -26.14
CA ARG A 107 -8.68 -7.49 -26.56
C ARG A 107 -10.11 -7.03 -26.73
N ARG A 108 -10.69 -7.30 -27.91
CA ARG A 108 -12.08 -7.01 -28.27
C ARG A 108 -12.81 -8.31 -28.54
N TYR A 109 -13.97 -8.46 -27.94
CA TYR A 109 -14.95 -9.52 -28.17
C TYR A 109 -16.16 -8.91 -28.83
N GLU A 110 -16.74 -9.59 -29.87
CA GLU A 110 -17.95 -9.21 -30.56
C GLU A 110 -18.79 -10.45 -30.75
N TRP A 111 -19.94 -10.48 -30.11
CA TRP A 111 -20.87 -11.60 -30.24
C TRP A 111 -21.68 -11.51 -31.56
N ARG A 112 -21.53 -12.50 -32.40
CA ARG A 112 -22.21 -12.61 -33.72
C ARG A 112 -23.21 -13.77 -33.78
N GLY A 113 -23.85 -14.08 -32.67
CA GLY A 113 -24.95 -15.04 -32.61
C GLY A 113 -26.29 -14.41 -33.01
N LYS A 114 -27.29 -15.24 -33.26
CA LYS A 114 -28.65 -14.79 -33.51
C LYS A 114 -29.42 -14.51 -32.23
N GLU A 115 -29.03 -15.16 -31.16
CA GLU A 115 -29.61 -15.06 -29.83
C GLU A 115 -28.56 -14.61 -28.81
N ALA A 116 -29.01 -14.18 -27.64
CA ALA A 116 -28.11 -13.83 -26.56
C ALA A 116 -27.31 -15.07 -26.12
N LEU A 117 -26.03 -14.85 -25.77
CA LEU A 117 -25.18 -15.87 -25.16
C LEU A 117 -25.32 -15.76 -23.63
N PRO A 118 -26.08 -16.63 -22.99
CA PRO A 118 -26.29 -16.60 -21.55
C PRO A 118 -25.07 -17.18 -20.80
N THR A 119 -24.96 -16.88 -19.53
CA THR A 119 -23.96 -17.46 -18.61
C THR A 119 -22.49 -17.38 -19.06
N ALA A 120 -22.16 -16.37 -19.89
CA ALA A 120 -20.80 -16.22 -20.45
C ALA A 120 -19.81 -15.60 -19.47
N THR A 121 -18.60 -16.13 -19.47
CA THR A 121 -17.43 -15.50 -18.84
C THR A 121 -16.34 -15.32 -19.89
N LEU A 122 -15.97 -14.07 -20.15
CA LEU A 122 -14.84 -13.74 -21.02
C LEU A 122 -13.54 -13.82 -20.25
N SER A 123 -12.45 -14.18 -20.94
CA SER A 123 -11.16 -14.34 -20.29
C SER A 123 -9.99 -13.77 -21.09
N VAL A 124 -9.00 -13.23 -20.40
CA VAL A 124 -7.62 -13.09 -20.88
C VAL A 124 -6.79 -14.06 -20.07
N ARG A 125 -5.95 -14.86 -20.74
CA ARG A 125 -5.03 -15.78 -20.07
C ARG A 125 -3.65 -15.67 -20.73
N MET A 126 -2.61 -15.53 -19.89
CA MET A 126 -1.22 -15.48 -20.35
C MET A 126 -0.40 -16.40 -19.45
N ARG A 127 0.20 -17.43 -20.04
CA ARG A 127 0.93 -18.48 -19.34
C ARG A 127 2.36 -18.09 -19.08
N MET A 128 2.75 -17.98 -17.82
CA MET A 128 4.12 -17.81 -17.38
C MET A 128 4.71 -19.17 -17.01
N LYS A 129 5.89 -19.49 -17.56
CA LYS A 129 6.67 -20.67 -17.22
C LYS A 129 7.81 -20.26 -16.31
N GLY A 130 8.05 -20.98 -15.24
CA GLY A 130 9.11 -20.70 -14.26
C GLY A 130 9.03 -21.65 -13.07
N ARG A 131 10.05 -21.58 -12.22
CA ARG A 131 10.12 -22.37 -11.00
C ARG A 131 9.69 -21.56 -9.80
N GLU A 132 8.94 -22.19 -8.89
CA GLU A 132 8.55 -21.60 -7.61
C GLU A 132 7.95 -20.19 -7.74
N MET A 133 7.07 -20.02 -8.73
CA MET A 133 6.44 -18.73 -9.02
C MET A 133 5.52 -18.29 -7.88
N MET A 134 5.79 -17.10 -7.35
CA MET A 134 5.00 -16.52 -6.26
C MET A 134 4.37 -15.19 -6.69
N PRO A 135 3.06 -15.01 -6.43
CA PRO A 135 2.36 -13.79 -6.79
C PRO A 135 2.56 -12.67 -5.77
N CYS A 136 2.61 -11.43 -6.29
CA CYS A 136 2.37 -10.22 -5.53
C CYS A 136 1.24 -9.44 -6.17
N MET A 137 0.23 -9.10 -5.37
CA MET A 137 -0.93 -8.30 -5.74
C MET A 137 -1.06 -7.15 -4.74
N PRO A 138 -0.80 -5.91 -5.15
CA PRO A 138 -0.78 -4.75 -4.25
C PRO A 138 -1.98 -4.68 -3.32
N GLY A 139 -1.73 -4.51 -2.01
CA GLY A 139 -2.76 -4.40 -0.99
C GLY A 139 -3.54 -5.70 -0.68
N ILE A 140 -3.26 -6.82 -1.36
CA ILE A 140 -4.07 -8.04 -1.29
C ILE A 140 -3.22 -9.27 -0.94
N LEU A 141 -2.18 -9.54 -1.71
CA LEU A 141 -1.40 -10.76 -1.60
C LEU A 141 0.09 -10.49 -1.81
N TYR A 142 0.90 -10.86 -0.82
CA TYR A 142 2.35 -10.67 -0.85
C TYR A 142 3.06 -12.02 -0.72
N TYR A 143 3.57 -12.54 -1.82
CA TYR A 143 4.32 -13.80 -1.88
C TYR A 143 3.63 -14.94 -1.12
N GLY A 144 2.29 -15.01 -1.28
CA GLY A 144 1.45 -16.05 -0.75
C GLY A 144 0.86 -15.79 0.64
N ASN A 145 1.16 -14.68 1.33
CA ASN A 145 0.66 -14.35 2.69
C ASN A 145 0.81 -15.49 3.71
N LYS A 146 1.87 -16.27 3.59
CA LYS A 146 2.04 -17.58 4.26
C LYS A 146 1.94 -17.52 5.79
N ASN A 147 2.40 -16.44 6.41
CA ASN A 147 2.37 -16.31 7.88
C ASN A 147 1.05 -15.72 8.41
N GLY A 148 0.56 -14.69 7.77
CA GLY A 148 -0.71 -14.07 8.15
C GLY A 148 -1.89 -15.01 8.05
N ALA A 149 -1.89 -15.85 7.01
CA ALA A 149 -2.91 -16.84 6.79
C ALA A 149 -3.02 -17.92 7.87
N LYS A 150 -1.96 -18.20 8.61
CA LYS A 150 -2.01 -19.15 9.75
C LYS A 150 -2.88 -18.63 10.89
N VAL A 151 -3.02 -17.31 11.01
CA VAL A 151 -3.80 -16.68 12.09
C VAL A 151 -5.25 -16.50 11.68
N ASN A 152 -5.52 -16.16 10.41
CA ASN A 152 -6.87 -15.91 9.94
C ASN A 152 -7.10 -16.36 8.48
N PRO A 153 -7.09 -17.67 8.20
CA PRO A 153 -7.15 -18.23 6.85
C PRO A 153 -8.49 -18.00 6.13
N GLU A 154 -9.53 -17.59 6.88
CA GLU A 154 -10.85 -17.32 6.31
C GLU A 154 -10.91 -15.97 5.60
N ILE A 155 -10.07 -15.02 6.00
CA ILE A 155 -10.14 -13.63 5.56
C ILE A 155 -8.93 -13.26 4.72
N ILE A 156 -7.74 -13.73 5.11
CA ILE A 156 -6.49 -13.41 4.44
C ILE A 156 -6.32 -14.34 3.24
N PRO A 157 -6.21 -13.81 2.02
CA PRO A 157 -5.93 -14.62 0.85
C PRO A 157 -4.60 -15.37 0.99
N VAL A 158 -4.56 -16.62 0.56
CA VAL A 158 -3.35 -17.48 0.59
C VAL A 158 -3.10 -18.03 -0.81
N TYR A 159 -1.82 -18.16 -1.14
CA TYR A 159 -1.39 -18.86 -2.33
C TYR A 159 -0.09 -19.62 -2.04
N ASN A 160 -0.03 -20.91 -2.41
CA ASN A 160 1.12 -21.78 -2.21
C ASN A 160 1.76 -22.25 -3.51
N GLY A 161 1.18 -21.92 -4.67
CA GLY A 161 1.63 -22.34 -5.99
C GLY A 161 1.31 -23.79 -6.34
N LYS A 162 0.33 -24.40 -5.65
CA LYS A 162 -0.11 -25.76 -5.96
C LYS A 162 -1.04 -25.77 -7.17
N SER A 163 -0.88 -26.76 -8.05
CA SER A 163 -1.76 -26.93 -9.20
C SER A 163 -3.25 -26.89 -8.80
N GLY A 164 -4.03 -26.06 -9.50
CA GLY A 164 -5.43 -25.81 -9.21
C GLY A 164 -5.69 -24.71 -8.16
N GLU A 165 -4.66 -24.15 -7.54
CA GLU A 165 -4.85 -22.94 -6.70
C GLU A 165 -5.08 -21.71 -7.57
N PHE A 166 -5.87 -20.77 -7.03
CA PHE A 166 -6.15 -19.49 -7.67
C PHE A 166 -6.22 -18.36 -6.64
N ALA A 167 -5.89 -17.15 -7.08
CA ALA A 167 -6.09 -15.92 -6.35
C ALA A 167 -6.55 -14.85 -7.36
N ILE A 168 -7.83 -14.46 -7.32
CA ILE A 168 -8.48 -13.63 -8.34
C ILE A 168 -9.38 -12.63 -7.63
N PHE A 169 -9.20 -11.34 -7.90
CA PHE A 169 -9.92 -10.26 -7.24
C PHE A 169 -10.42 -9.23 -8.24
N GLU A 170 -11.55 -8.61 -7.95
CA GLU A 170 -12.08 -7.53 -8.78
C GLU A 170 -11.09 -6.36 -8.87
N GLU A 171 -10.98 -5.76 -10.05
CA GLU A 171 -10.02 -4.70 -10.34
C GLU A 171 -10.13 -3.50 -9.42
N HIS A 172 -11.35 -3.15 -8.98
CA HIS A 172 -11.55 -2.02 -8.07
C HIS A 172 -11.00 -2.24 -6.65
N ARG A 173 -10.55 -3.45 -6.34
CA ARG A 173 -9.89 -3.78 -5.07
C ARG A 173 -8.40 -3.50 -5.07
N TYR A 174 -7.81 -3.30 -6.25
CA TYR A 174 -6.38 -3.05 -6.37
C TYR A 174 -6.07 -1.56 -6.19
N PRO A 175 -5.25 -1.18 -5.20
CA PRO A 175 -4.73 0.18 -5.12
C PRO A 175 -3.86 0.53 -6.34
N MET A 176 -3.07 -0.44 -6.79
CA MET A 176 -2.35 -0.42 -8.06
C MET A 176 -2.81 -1.61 -8.90
N PRO A 177 -3.43 -1.40 -10.06
CA PRO A 177 -4.12 -2.46 -10.79
C PRO A 177 -3.16 -3.35 -11.59
N PHE A 178 -2.34 -4.13 -10.87
CA PHE A 178 -1.47 -5.15 -11.46
C PHE A 178 -1.33 -6.39 -10.56
N ALA A 179 -0.99 -7.50 -11.18
CA ALA A 179 -0.52 -8.72 -10.53
C ALA A 179 0.88 -9.05 -11.03
N VAL A 180 1.76 -9.48 -10.14
CA VAL A 180 3.13 -9.93 -10.45
C VAL A 180 3.24 -11.42 -10.20
N LEU A 181 4.03 -12.10 -11.03
CA LEU A 181 4.59 -13.41 -10.74
C LEU A 181 6.11 -13.28 -10.74
N GLU A 182 6.73 -13.66 -9.64
CA GLU A 182 8.18 -13.72 -9.48
C GLU A 182 8.65 -15.17 -9.48
N SER A 183 9.63 -15.48 -10.33
CA SER A 183 10.43 -16.70 -10.25
C SER A 183 11.82 -16.36 -9.75
N ALA A 184 11.99 -16.35 -8.41
CA ALA A 184 13.27 -16.01 -7.78
C ALA A 184 14.38 -16.98 -8.20
N ALA A 185 14.05 -18.25 -8.37
CA ALA A 185 14.99 -19.30 -8.79
C ALA A 185 15.51 -19.12 -10.22
N ASP A 186 14.76 -18.43 -11.08
CA ASP A 186 15.13 -18.17 -12.46
C ASP A 186 15.58 -16.70 -12.69
N GLY A 187 15.43 -15.82 -11.67
CA GLY A 187 15.95 -14.46 -11.67
C GLY A 187 15.11 -13.44 -12.45
N TYR A 188 13.84 -13.72 -12.69
CA TYR A 188 12.95 -12.81 -13.40
C TYR A 188 11.55 -12.72 -12.79
N ALA A 189 10.84 -11.69 -13.17
CA ALA A 189 9.44 -11.51 -12.86
C ALA A 189 8.67 -10.98 -14.07
N ALA A 190 7.37 -11.19 -14.03
CA ALA A 190 6.45 -10.60 -14.99
C ALA A 190 5.27 -9.95 -14.25
N ALA A 191 4.67 -8.95 -14.88
CA ALA A 191 3.46 -8.32 -14.38
C ALA A 191 2.39 -8.22 -15.47
N LEU A 192 1.14 -8.41 -15.08
CA LEU A 192 -0.01 -8.04 -15.88
C LEU A 192 -0.65 -6.81 -15.23
N HIS A 193 -0.57 -5.66 -15.92
CA HIS A 193 -1.26 -4.44 -15.54
C HIS A 193 -2.59 -4.37 -16.27
N THR A 194 -3.65 -4.05 -15.58
CA THR A 194 -4.96 -3.87 -16.19
C THR A 194 -5.37 -2.40 -16.21
N VAL A 195 -6.15 -2.01 -17.21
CA VAL A 195 -6.91 -0.76 -17.19
C VAL A 195 -8.29 -1.11 -16.61
N PRO A 196 -8.55 -0.76 -15.33
CA PRO A 196 -9.79 -1.17 -14.67
C PRO A 196 -11.02 -0.69 -15.41
N SER A 197 -11.97 -1.58 -15.60
CA SER A 197 -13.19 -1.25 -16.33
C SER A 197 -14.38 -2.12 -15.91
N PRO A 198 -15.59 -1.53 -15.73
CA PRO A 198 -16.79 -2.30 -15.55
C PRO A 198 -17.18 -3.01 -16.85
N VAL A 199 -17.85 -4.13 -16.75
CA VAL A 199 -18.30 -4.93 -17.92
C VAL A 199 -19.76 -4.68 -18.26
N ARG A 200 -20.60 -4.43 -17.26
CA ARG A 200 -22.00 -4.06 -17.48
C ARG A 200 -22.17 -2.55 -17.49
N GLY A 201 -22.85 -2.07 -18.47
CA GLY A 201 -23.36 -0.77 -18.84
C GLY A 201 -23.08 0.42 -17.94
N ALA A 202 -23.90 0.73 -16.97
CA ALA A 202 -23.69 1.88 -16.11
C ALA A 202 -22.59 1.61 -15.09
N VAL A 203 -21.84 2.65 -14.76
CA VAL A 203 -20.74 2.66 -13.79
C VAL A 203 -21.05 1.95 -12.45
N LEU A 204 -22.31 1.75 -12.16
CA LEU A 204 -22.82 1.26 -10.88
C LEU A 204 -23.42 -0.14 -10.95
N ALA A 205 -23.40 -0.74 -12.11
CA ALA A 205 -24.06 -2.02 -12.31
C ALA A 205 -23.04 -3.17 -12.20
N ASP A 206 -22.60 -3.43 -11.03
CA ASP A 206 -22.47 -4.79 -10.54
C ASP A 206 -21.37 -5.69 -11.08
N GLN A 207 -20.70 -5.44 -12.20
CA GLN A 207 -19.73 -6.38 -12.71
C GLN A 207 -18.47 -5.71 -13.23
N TRP A 208 -17.34 -6.15 -12.63
CA TRP A 208 -16.01 -5.75 -13.01
C TRP A 208 -15.26 -6.93 -13.62
N TRP A 209 -14.20 -6.64 -14.33
CA TRP A 209 -13.17 -7.63 -14.54
C TRP A 209 -12.48 -7.94 -13.23
N SER A 210 -12.05 -9.18 -13.08
CA SER A 210 -11.23 -9.65 -11.98
C SER A 210 -9.85 -10.03 -12.50
N LEU A 211 -8.81 -9.56 -11.81
CA LEU A 211 -7.42 -9.83 -12.11
C LEU A 211 -6.87 -10.84 -11.12
N GLY A 212 -6.01 -11.74 -11.56
CA GLY A 212 -5.34 -12.67 -10.67
C GLY A 212 -4.46 -13.68 -11.36
N VAL A 213 -4.25 -14.80 -10.66
CA VAL A 213 -3.43 -15.91 -11.12
C VAL A 213 -4.10 -17.26 -10.85
N GLU A 214 -3.79 -18.24 -11.70
CA GLU A 214 -4.17 -19.64 -11.55
C GLU A 214 -2.95 -20.55 -11.75
N ALA A 215 -2.66 -21.43 -10.78
CA ALA A 215 -1.56 -22.36 -10.84
C ALA A 215 -1.93 -23.61 -11.62
N GLY A 216 -1.10 -24.00 -12.57
CA GLY A 216 -1.13 -25.28 -13.26
C GLY A 216 0.12 -26.13 -12.96
N ASP A 217 0.26 -27.26 -13.63
CA ASP A 217 1.41 -28.13 -13.49
C ASP A 217 2.63 -27.58 -14.23
N GLY A 218 3.56 -26.97 -13.48
CA GLY A 218 4.79 -26.36 -14.02
C GLY A 218 4.61 -25.00 -14.69
N TYR A 219 3.45 -24.34 -14.47
CA TYR A 219 3.19 -22.98 -14.95
C TYR A 219 2.21 -22.26 -14.02
N THR A 220 2.12 -20.94 -14.19
CA THR A 220 1.05 -20.13 -13.61
C THR A 220 0.51 -19.20 -14.68
N ASP A 221 -0.79 -19.17 -14.84
CA ASP A 221 -1.47 -18.28 -15.77
C ASP A 221 -1.81 -16.96 -15.05
N PHE A 222 -1.46 -15.81 -15.64
CA PHE A 222 -2.14 -14.57 -15.36
C PHE A 222 -3.54 -14.63 -15.97
N VAL A 223 -4.53 -14.18 -15.22
CA VAL A 223 -5.92 -14.21 -15.68
C VAL A 223 -6.64 -12.88 -15.47
N LEU A 224 -7.47 -12.53 -16.45
CA LEU A 224 -8.53 -11.55 -16.31
C LEU A 224 -9.84 -12.24 -16.68
N TYR A 225 -10.82 -12.22 -15.78
CA TYR A 225 -12.14 -12.80 -16.01
C TYR A 225 -13.22 -11.75 -15.82
N THR A 226 -14.29 -11.84 -16.62
CA THR A 226 -15.48 -11.04 -16.34
C THR A 226 -16.21 -11.62 -15.14
N GLY A 227 -16.18 -10.92 -14.02
CA GLY A 227 -16.93 -11.20 -12.82
C GLY A 227 -16.32 -12.14 -11.77
N PRO A 228 -15.74 -13.30 -12.11
CA PRO A 228 -15.29 -14.27 -11.10
C PRO A 228 -14.31 -13.70 -10.09
N ILE A 229 -14.53 -14.07 -8.83
CA ILE A 229 -13.63 -13.76 -7.71
C ILE A 229 -13.51 -14.96 -6.79
N GLY A 230 -12.30 -15.29 -6.38
CA GLY A 230 -12.08 -16.42 -5.50
C GLY A 230 -10.63 -16.56 -5.02
N TYR A 231 -10.49 -17.14 -3.84
CA TYR A 231 -9.19 -17.48 -3.25
C TYR A 231 -9.36 -18.56 -2.17
N ASN A 232 -8.28 -19.22 -1.81
CA ASN A 232 -8.26 -20.30 -0.80
C ASN A 232 -9.28 -21.42 -1.13
N GLY A 233 -9.47 -21.72 -2.41
CA GLY A 233 -10.47 -22.69 -2.86
C GLY A 233 -11.92 -22.25 -2.63
N LYS A 234 -12.16 -20.98 -2.35
CA LYS A 234 -13.48 -20.41 -2.07
C LYS A 234 -13.82 -19.34 -3.09
N HIS A 235 -15.05 -19.38 -3.58
CA HIS A 235 -15.64 -18.35 -4.46
C HIS A 235 -16.35 -17.33 -3.58
N SER A 236 -15.59 -16.40 -2.99
CA SER A 236 -16.12 -15.47 -1.99
C SER A 236 -15.34 -14.17 -1.95
N VAL A 237 -15.98 -13.10 -1.47
CA VAL A 237 -15.35 -11.84 -1.10
C VAL A 237 -15.16 -11.77 0.40
N ALA A 238 -14.04 -11.22 0.85
CA ALA A 238 -13.85 -10.91 2.25
C ALA A 238 -14.72 -9.71 2.66
N LYS A 239 -15.37 -9.82 3.82
CA LYS A 239 -16.08 -8.70 4.46
C LYS A 239 -15.17 -8.04 5.46
N ALA A 240 -14.70 -6.84 5.16
CA ALA A 240 -13.81 -6.10 6.04
C ALA A 240 -14.35 -5.92 7.46
N LEU A 241 -15.57 -5.39 7.61
CA LEU A 241 -16.16 -5.10 8.92
C LEU A 241 -16.46 -6.34 9.78
N GLN A 242 -16.84 -7.44 9.16
CA GLN A 242 -17.20 -8.66 9.90
C GLN A 242 -16.08 -9.68 9.91
N ARG A 243 -14.98 -9.37 9.23
CA ARG A 243 -13.83 -10.27 9.08
C ARG A 243 -14.26 -11.70 8.73
N SER A 244 -15.24 -11.82 7.84
CA SER A 244 -15.79 -13.10 7.41
C SER A 244 -16.01 -13.10 5.92
N PRO A 245 -15.78 -14.23 5.23
CA PRO A 245 -16.09 -14.36 3.81
C PRO A 245 -17.57 -14.20 3.55
N MET A 246 -17.91 -13.65 2.40
CA MET A 246 -19.26 -13.58 1.88
C MET A 246 -19.27 -14.27 0.53
N ARG A 247 -20.25 -15.14 0.29
CA ARG A 247 -20.41 -15.80 -0.99
C ARG A 247 -20.53 -14.75 -2.10
N TYR A 248 -19.77 -14.96 -3.14
CA TYR A 248 -19.84 -14.17 -4.35
C TYR A 248 -20.99 -14.70 -5.22
N ALA A 249 -21.89 -13.81 -5.63
CA ALA A 249 -23.04 -14.20 -6.45
C ALA A 249 -22.60 -14.55 -7.88
N ASP A 250 -23.46 -15.26 -8.60
CA ASP A 250 -23.25 -15.55 -10.01
C ASP A 250 -23.08 -14.27 -10.81
N THR A 251 -21.93 -14.11 -11.44
CA THR A 251 -21.52 -12.88 -12.14
C THR A 251 -21.21 -13.11 -13.61
N TYR A 252 -21.80 -14.14 -14.19
CA TYR A 252 -21.75 -14.36 -15.62
C TYR A 252 -22.45 -13.23 -16.41
N LEU A 253 -22.03 -13.06 -17.64
CA LEU A 253 -22.66 -12.15 -18.61
C LEU A 253 -23.79 -12.84 -19.36
N ASN A 254 -24.80 -12.05 -19.69
CA ASN A 254 -25.68 -12.31 -20.78
C ASN A 254 -25.31 -11.38 -21.94
N ILE A 255 -24.73 -11.91 -23.02
CA ILE A 255 -24.16 -11.11 -24.10
C ILE A 255 -25.14 -11.09 -25.28
N GLU A 256 -25.78 -9.94 -25.49
CA GLU A 256 -26.72 -9.73 -26.58
C GLU A 256 -26.03 -9.74 -27.96
N PRO A 257 -26.75 -10.14 -29.05
CA PRO A 257 -26.21 -10.09 -30.39
C PRO A 257 -25.65 -8.71 -30.77
N GLY A 258 -24.48 -8.68 -31.38
CA GLY A 258 -23.77 -7.46 -31.76
C GLY A 258 -23.09 -6.71 -30.62
N ARG A 259 -23.18 -7.18 -29.38
CA ARG A 259 -22.52 -6.55 -28.28
C ARG A 259 -21.00 -6.69 -28.40
N ILE A 260 -20.30 -5.58 -28.14
CA ILE A 260 -18.85 -5.48 -28.12
C ILE A 260 -18.39 -5.24 -26.71
N ILE A 261 -17.36 -5.99 -26.28
CA ILE A 261 -16.70 -5.82 -24.97
C ILE A 261 -15.20 -5.75 -25.24
N GLU A 262 -14.55 -4.71 -24.70
CA GLU A 262 -13.12 -4.50 -24.85
C GLU A 262 -12.43 -4.54 -23.50
N LYS A 263 -11.17 -5.05 -23.50
CA LYS A 263 -10.29 -5.06 -22.35
C LYS A 263 -8.89 -4.61 -22.72
N SER A 264 -8.44 -3.52 -22.10
CA SER A 264 -7.06 -3.05 -22.22
C SER A 264 -6.23 -3.53 -21.03
N PHE A 265 -5.04 -4.02 -21.33
CA PHE A 265 -4.06 -4.47 -20.33
C PHE A 265 -2.64 -4.35 -20.88
N TYR A 266 -1.65 -4.48 -19.98
CA TYR A 266 -0.24 -4.48 -20.36
C TYR A 266 0.44 -5.71 -19.77
N ILE A 267 1.43 -6.24 -20.48
CA ILE A 267 2.29 -7.31 -20.00
C ILE A 267 3.70 -6.73 -19.90
N GLU A 268 4.30 -6.91 -18.74
CA GLU A 268 5.65 -6.47 -18.43
C GLU A 268 6.52 -7.66 -18.05
N LEU A 269 7.69 -7.83 -18.66
CA LEU A 269 8.68 -8.89 -18.39
C LEU A 269 10.04 -8.25 -18.12
N TYR A 270 10.71 -8.65 -17.03
CA TYR A 270 11.96 -8.04 -16.57
C TYR A 270 12.78 -8.97 -15.68
N GLN A 271 14.09 -8.70 -15.60
CA GLN A 271 14.97 -9.30 -14.59
C GLN A 271 14.73 -8.67 -13.21
N ILE A 272 14.87 -9.47 -12.15
CA ILE A 272 14.81 -8.99 -10.77
C ILE A 272 16.22 -8.76 -10.21
N ASN A 273 16.34 -7.81 -9.27
CA ASN A 273 17.59 -7.52 -8.58
C ASN A 273 17.88 -8.47 -7.40
N GLY A 274 17.00 -9.43 -7.15
CA GLY A 274 17.07 -10.41 -6.08
C GLY A 274 15.71 -10.92 -5.67
N GLU A 275 15.67 -11.96 -4.87
CA GLU A 275 14.46 -12.55 -4.31
C GLU A 275 13.64 -11.49 -3.55
N GLY A 276 12.33 -11.45 -3.79
CA GLY A 276 11.40 -10.53 -3.15
C GLY A 276 11.40 -9.11 -3.73
N THR A 277 12.01 -8.88 -4.91
CA THR A 277 12.07 -7.55 -5.54
C THR A 277 11.21 -7.43 -6.80
N GLY A 278 10.56 -8.51 -7.23
CA GLY A 278 9.78 -8.52 -8.46
C GLY A 278 8.64 -7.49 -8.48
N PHE A 279 8.02 -7.21 -7.35
CA PHE A 279 6.93 -6.23 -7.28
C PHE A 279 7.36 -4.76 -7.47
N GLN A 280 8.65 -4.45 -7.35
CA GLN A 280 9.15 -3.07 -7.32
C GLN A 280 8.99 -2.36 -8.67
N GLN A 281 9.44 -2.97 -9.76
CA GLN A 281 9.35 -2.34 -11.10
C GLN A 281 7.91 -2.02 -11.51
N PRO A 282 6.91 -2.91 -11.35
CA PRO A 282 5.52 -2.64 -11.69
C PRO A 282 4.88 -1.48 -10.92
N ILE A 283 5.34 -1.15 -9.70
CA ILE A 283 4.89 0.04 -8.97
C ILE A 283 5.16 1.30 -9.81
N TYR A 284 6.38 1.46 -10.30
CA TYR A 284 6.78 2.62 -11.10
C TYR A 284 6.11 2.63 -12.48
N THR A 285 5.96 1.45 -13.09
CA THR A 285 5.15 1.31 -14.32
C THR A 285 3.70 1.71 -14.09
N SER A 286 3.11 1.31 -12.97
CA SER A 286 1.73 1.70 -12.60
C SER A 286 1.60 3.22 -12.41
N LEU A 287 2.60 3.87 -11.80
CA LEU A 287 2.65 5.34 -11.70
C LEU A 287 2.73 6.03 -13.06
N ASP A 288 3.49 5.47 -13.99
CA ASP A 288 3.62 6.00 -15.36
C ASP A 288 2.34 5.81 -16.18
N LEU A 289 1.64 4.70 -15.99
CA LEU A 289 0.38 4.39 -16.69
C LEU A 289 -0.79 5.23 -16.16
N ASN A 290 -0.92 5.36 -14.84
CA ASN A 290 -2.07 6.03 -14.20
C ASN A 290 -1.86 7.55 -14.03
N LYS A 291 -0.61 8.02 -13.94
CA LYS A 291 -0.24 9.44 -13.77
C LYS A 291 -1.02 10.17 -12.65
N PRO A 292 -1.00 9.66 -11.40
CA PRO A 292 -1.84 10.14 -10.31
C PRO A 292 -1.32 11.46 -9.70
N TYR A 293 -1.22 12.54 -10.46
CA TYR A 293 -0.46 13.73 -10.04
C TYR A 293 -1.24 15.03 -9.99
N ASP A 294 -2.54 14.99 -10.20
CA ASP A 294 -3.40 16.18 -10.13
C ASP A 294 -3.72 16.55 -8.67
N VAL A 295 -3.37 17.77 -8.27
CA VAL A 295 -3.63 18.30 -6.93
C VAL A 295 -4.38 19.64 -6.95
N GLU A 296 -4.58 20.25 -8.11
CA GLU A 296 -5.03 21.64 -8.22
C GLU A 296 -6.42 21.88 -7.61
N ARG A 297 -7.31 20.90 -7.70
CA ARG A 297 -8.67 20.97 -7.18
C ARG A 297 -8.81 20.68 -5.68
N PHE A 298 -7.73 20.25 -5.01
CA PHE A 298 -7.76 19.94 -3.58
C PHE A 298 -7.32 21.13 -2.74
N ALA A 299 -7.70 21.11 -1.45
CA ALA A 299 -7.33 22.13 -0.51
C ALA A 299 -5.82 22.42 -0.53
N SER A 300 -5.45 23.66 -0.39
CA SER A 300 -4.06 24.08 -0.31
C SER A 300 -3.40 23.62 0.99
N PHE A 301 -2.09 23.62 1.03
CA PHE A 301 -1.33 23.29 2.24
C PHE A 301 -1.74 24.15 3.43
N ASP A 302 -1.92 25.48 3.22
CA ASP A 302 -2.33 26.39 4.29
C ASP A 302 -3.74 26.11 4.80
N GLU A 303 -4.68 25.82 3.91
CA GLU A 303 -6.05 25.43 4.29
C GLU A 303 -6.07 24.15 5.11
N ILE A 304 -5.30 23.14 4.71
CA ILE A 304 -5.19 21.87 5.43
C ILE A 304 -4.61 22.09 6.83
N VAL A 305 -3.48 22.78 6.93
CA VAL A 305 -2.80 23.04 8.21
C VAL A 305 -3.71 23.83 9.16
N ARG A 306 -4.35 24.88 8.68
CA ARG A 306 -5.29 25.70 9.48
C ARG A 306 -6.54 24.92 9.87
N GLY A 307 -7.13 24.18 8.94
CA GLY A 307 -8.31 23.34 9.22
C GLY A 307 -8.04 22.30 10.30
N LYS A 308 -6.94 21.55 10.18
CA LYS A 308 -6.54 20.56 11.19
C LYS A 308 -6.15 21.19 12.52
N PHE A 309 -5.48 22.32 12.53
CA PHE A 309 -5.17 23.04 13.76
C PHE A 309 -6.43 23.60 14.45
N ASN A 310 -7.40 24.11 13.69
CA ASN A 310 -8.68 24.56 14.25
C ASN A 310 -9.44 23.40 14.92
N PHE A 311 -9.43 22.22 14.32
CA PHE A 311 -9.99 21.02 14.96
C PHE A 311 -9.19 20.61 16.21
N ALA A 312 -7.86 20.65 16.14
CA ALA A 312 -7.01 20.35 17.30
C ALA A 312 -7.34 21.28 18.49
N LYS A 313 -7.50 22.58 18.25
CA LYS A 313 -7.89 23.53 19.34
C LYS A 313 -9.22 23.16 19.99
N LYS A 314 -10.20 22.61 19.27
CA LYS A 314 -11.46 22.13 19.85
C LYS A 314 -11.27 20.89 20.72
N ARG A 315 -10.20 20.12 20.49
CA ARG A 315 -9.85 18.94 21.28
C ARG A 315 -8.91 19.23 22.43
N TRP A 316 -8.39 20.48 22.54
CA TRP A 316 -7.57 20.87 23.67
C TRP A 316 -8.39 20.87 24.95
N VAL A 317 -7.88 20.18 25.97
CA VAL A 317 -8.51 20.05 27.28
C VAL A 317 -7.47 20.21 28.40
N GLU A 318 -7.93 20.71 29.53
CA GLU A 318 -7.24 20.73 30.79
C GLU A 318 -8.03 19.83 31.73
N LEU A 319 -7.56 18.58 31.93
CA LEU A 319 -8.25 17.59 32.75
C LEU A 319 -8.06 17.86 34.24
N ASN A 320 -6.90 18.43 34.59
CA ASN A 320 -6.54 19.00 35.89
C ASN A 320 -5.38 20.00 35.68
N ASP A 321 -4.76 20.51 36.74
CA ASP A 321 -3.71 21.52 36.67
C ASP A 321 -2.47 21.08 35.87
N GLU A 322 -2.15 19.78 35.85
CA GLU A 322 -0.99 19.21 35.17
C GLU A 322 -1.37 18.52 33.86
N ALA A 323 -2.47 17.75 33.85
CA ALA A 323 -2.88 16.92 32.73
C ALA A 323 -3.61 17.72 31.65
N VAL A 324 -2.86 18.17 30.67
CA VAL A 324 -3.37 19.00 29.55
C VAL A 324 -2.96 18.41 28.22
N GLY A 325 -3.80 18.61 27.20
CA GLY A 325 -3.47 18.19 25.85
C GLY A 325 -4.66 18.07 24.92
N PHE A 326 -4.46 17.41 23.79
CA PHE A 326 -5.51 17.12 22.83
C PHE A 326 -6.22 15.82 23.16
N ASN A 327 -7.51 15.90 23.47
CA ASN A 327 -8.30 14.72 23.78
C ASN A 327 -8.52 13.85 22.54
N MET A 328 -8.36 12.54 22.68
CA MET A 328 -8.49 11.59 21.56
C MET A 328 -9.90 11.61 20.96
N TYR A 329 -10.90 11.66 21.81
CA TYR A 329 -12.32 11.68 21.45
C TYR A 329 -12.94 13.04 21.77
N ASP A 330 -14.24 13.21 21.52
CA ASP A 330 -14.97 14.29 22.15
C ASP A 330 -14.94 14.08 23.68
N VAL A 331 -14.65 15.16 24.42
CA VAL A 331 -14.47 15.07 25.87
C VAL A 331 -15.75 14.64 26.62
N SER A 332 -16.91 14.87 26.01
CA SER A 332 -18.21 14.42 26.54
C SER A 332 -18.38 12.90 26.45
N LEU A 333 -17.66 12.25 25.55
CA LEU A 333 -17.69 10.81 25.38
C LEU A 333 -16.63 10.11 26.24
N ARG A 334 -15.41 10.63 26.25
CA ARG A 334 -14.29 10.01 26.96
C ARG A 334 -13.14 10.99 27.14
N LYS A 335 -12.59 11.03 28.34
CA LYS A 335 -11.34 11.75 28.64
C LYS A 335 -10.17 10.79 28.39
N GLU A 336 -9.36 11.08 27.36
CA GLU A 336 -8.22 10.27 27.00
C GLU A 336 -7.18 11.09 26.24
N LEU A 337 -6.03 11.28 26.86
CA LEU A 337 -4.82 11.83 26.23
C LEU A 337 -3.94 10.66 25.79
N VAL A 338 -3.42 10.69 24.57
CA VAL A 338 -2.57 9.64 24.00
C VAL A 338 -1.26 10.26 23.52
N MET A 339 -0.11 9.70 23.93
CA MET A 339 1.18 10.27 23.54
C MET A 339 1.79 9.65 22.29
N GLY A 340 1.55 8.40 22.02
CA GLY A 340 2.06 7.68 20.87
C GLY A 340 0.99 7.38 19.85
N TRP A 341 1.40 6.92 18.66
CA TRP A 341 0.55 6.69 17.50
C TRP A 341 -0.52 7.78 17.38
N CYS A 342 -0.12 8.99 16.95
CA CYS A 342 -1.08 10.04 16.72
C CYS A 342 -1.49 10.88 17.93
N GLY A 343 -0.67 10.94 18.90
CA GLY A 343 -1.03 11.63 20.12
C GLY A 343 -0.36 12.98 20.34
N GLN A 344 -0.18 13.27 21.59
CA GLN A 344 0.33 14.54 22.10
C GLN A 344 1.77 14.84 21.71
N ALA A 345 2.63 13.81 21.68
CA ALA A 345 4.02 13.99 21.27
C ALA A 345 4.12 14.43 19.79
N ASP A 346 3.19 13.99 18.96
CA ASP A 346 3.10 14.45 17.58
C ASP A 346 2.67 15.92 17.49
N SER A 347 1.47 16.22 17.94
CA SER A 347 0.84 17.51 17.67
C SER A 347 1.37 18.64 18.52
N PRO A 348 1.17 18.69 19.85
CA PRO A 348 1.72 19.82 20.59
C PRO A 348 3.24 19.75 20.71
N GLY A 349 3.85 18.57 20.68
CA GLY A 349 5.28 18.41 20.84
C GLY A 349 6.09 18.87 19.64
N TYR A 350 6.17 18.03 18.63
CA TYR A 350 6.99 18.28 17.46
C TYR A 350 6.31 19.20 16.44
N SER A 351 5.10 18.84 16.01
CA SER A 351 4.45 19.49 14.86
C SER A 351 4.15 20.96 15.10
N LEU A 352 3.62 21.31 16.26
CA LEU A 352 3.30 22.72 16.56
C LEU A 352 4.55 23.57 16.76
N GLN A 353 5.67 23.02 17.23
CA GLN A 353 6.93 23.76 17.27
C GLN A 353 7.36 24.21 15.87
N VAL A 354 7.28 23.32 14.90
CA VAL A 354 7.67 23.59 13.51
C VAL A 354 6.67 24.54 12.83
N LEU A 355 5.37 24.31 13.02
CA LEU A 355 4.29 25.06 12.37
C LEU A 355 3.94 26.38 13.08
N ALA A 356 4.52 26.68 14.24
CA ALA A 356 4.18 27.84 15.08
C ALA A 356 4.18 29.18 14.30
N LYS A 357 5.19 29.40 13.46
CA LYS A 357 5.30 30.61 12.65
C LYS A 357 4.17 30.71 11.60
N ARG A 358 3.83 29.61 10.96
CA ARG A 358 2.75 29.55 9.95
C ARG A 358 1.38 29.72 10.57
N LEU A 359 1.17 29.16 11.74
CA LEU A 359 -0.10 29.21 12.45
C LEU A 359 -0.32 30.58 13.12
N GLY A 360 0.71 31.19 13.65
CA GLY A 360 0.64 32.53 14.29
C GLY A 360 -0.18 32.56 15.59
N ASP A 361 -0.30 31.42 16.28
CA ASP A 361 -1.08 31.32 17.52
C ASP A 361 -0.13 31.41 18.75
N GLU A 362 -0.37 32.41 19.60
CA GLU A 362 0.46 32.70 20.75
C GLU A 362 0.37 31.66 21.87
N GLN A 363 -0.64 30.79 21.86
CA GLN A 363 -0.82 29.73 22.85
C GLN A 363 0.08 28.52 22.58
N ILE A 364 0.58 28.35 21.37
CA ILE A 364 1.39 27.18 20.97
C ILE A 364 2.55 26.92 21.92
N PRO A 365 3.38 27.89 22.31
CA PRO A 365 4.47 27.60 23.23
C PRO A 365 4.04 26.99 24.56
N SER A 366 2.96 27.50 25.13
CA SER A 366 2.38 26.96 26.37
C SER A 366 1.80 25.57 26.19
N MET A 367 1.09 25.34 25.07
CA MET A 367 0.56 24.01 24.73
C MET A 367 1.68 22.95 24.62
N VAL A 368 2.76 23.29 23.92
CA VAL A 368 3.93 22.42 23.75
C VAL A 368 4.57 22.11 25.09
N GLN A 369 4.94 23.12 25.88
CA GLN A 369 5.63 22.92 27.15
C GLN A 369 4.81 22.07 28.11
N ARG A 370 3.56 22.50 28.40
CA ARG A 370 2.71 21.85 29.39
C ARG A 370 2.38 20.40 29.02
N SER A 371 2.04 20.13 27.77
CA SER A 371 1.65 18.77 27.37
C SER A 371 2.83 17.80 27.38
N LEU A 372 4.02 18.20 26.92
CA LEU A 372 5.19 17.31 26.95
C LEU A 372 5.73 17.14 28.37
N ASP A 373 5.68 18.16 29.22
CA ASP A 373 6.01 18.02 30.65
C ASP A 373 5.10 17.02 31.34
N TYR A 374 3.80 17.05 31.05
CA TYR A 374 2.84 16.07 31.58
C TYR A 374 3.16 14.66 31.08
N LEU A 375 3.30 14.48 29.76
CA LEU A 375 3.53 13.16 29.18
C LEU A 375 4.86 12.52 29.63
N SER A 376 5.89 13.32 29.89
CA SER A 376 7.19 12.85 30.36
C SER A 376 7.16 12.21 31.75
N ALA A 377 6.07 12.37 32.50
CA ALA A 377 5.83 11.70 33.79
C ALA A 377 5.46 10.21 33.63
N SER A 378 5.19 9.71 32.42
CA SER A 378 4.93 8.28 32.19
C SER A 378 6.12 7.42 32.63
N GLU A 379 5.83 6.38 33.42
CA GLU A 379 6.85 5.47 33.95
C GLU A 379 7.23 4.40 32.92
N VAL A 380 8.52 4.24 32.69
CA VAL A 380 9.06 3.25 31.74
C VAL A 380 9.31 1.93 32.46
N ASP A 381 8.70 0.83 31.96
CA ASP A 381 9.06 -0.52 32.38
C ASP A 381 10.44 -0.89 31.81
N ALA A 382 11.45 -0.82 32.64
CA ALA A 382 12.84 -1.05 32.23
C ALA A 382 13.11 -2.49 31.76
N GLN A 383 12.26 -3.48 32.13
CA GLN A 383 12.42 -4.86 31.70
C GLN A 383 11.75 -5.11 30.33
N LYS A 384 10.55 -4.55 30.15
CA LYS A 384 9.79 -4.76 28.91
C LYS A 384 10.14 -3.76 27.80
N GLY A 385 10.77 -2.61 28.12
CA GLY A 385 11.00 -1.53 27.16
C GLY A 385 9.68 -0.94 26.63
N ILE A 386 8.66 -0.89 27.46
CA ILE A 386 7.32 -0.36 27.13
C ILE A 386 6.94 0.62 28.26
N PHE A 387 6.14 1.60 27.91
CA PHE A 387 5.60 2.57 28.87
C PHE A 387 4.15 2.86 28.56
N PRO A 388 3.36 3.27 29.56
CA PRO A 388 1.98 3.69 29.38
C PRO A 388 1.88 4.89 28.42
N VAL A 389 1.02 4.76 27.42
CA VAL A 389 0.86 5.77 26.35
C VAL A 389 -0.47 6.51 26.40
N ARG A 390 -1.36 6.14 27.30
CA ARG A 390 -2.69 6.74 27.49
C ARG A 390 -2.84 7.27 28.88
N SER A 391 -3.56 8.38 29.04
CA SER A 391 -3.91 8.93 30.33
C SER A 391 -5.32 9.50 30.36
N ASN A 392 -6.04 9.28 31.45
CA ASN A 392 -7.35 9.89 31.73
C ASN A 392 -7.25 11.19 32.55
N GLY A 393 -6.04 11.67 32.81
CA GLY A 393 -5.73 12.80 33.68
C GLY A 393 -5.30 12.41 35.10
N GLU A 394 -5.60 11.20 35.57
CA GLU A 394 -5.23 10.69 36.88
C GLU A 394 -4.17 9.59 36.77
N ASN A 395 -4.34 8.67 35.81
CA ASN A 395 -3.50 7.50 35.68
C ASN A 395 -3.04 7.31 34.26
N PHE A 396 -1.81 6.85 34.11
CA PHE A 396 -1.27 6.37 32.85
C PHE A 396 -1.57 4.88 32.67
N SER A 397 -1.86 4.44 31.43
CA SER A 397 -2.23 3.06 31.11
C SER A 397 -1.88 2.68 29.68
N GLY A 398 -1.97 1.38 29.36
CA GLY A 398 -1.69 0.84 28.05
C GLY A 398 -0.21 0.81 27.74
N GLY A 399 0.10 0.56 26.48
CA GLY A 399 1.47 0.51 25.94
C GLY A 399 1.64 -0.65 24.98
N ASP A 400 2.16 -0.33 23.80
CA ASP A 400 2.50 -1.27 22.75
C ASP A 400 3.72 -0.73 21.97
N PRO A 401 4.44 -1.58 21.22
CA PRO A 401 5.67 -1.15 20.52
C PRO A 401 5.43 -0.05 19.47
N VAL A 402 4.27 -0.02 18.82
CA VAL A 402 3.93 1.00 17.81
C VAL A 402 3.81 2.36 18.47
N SER A 403 2.96 2.44 19.50
CA SER A 403 2.68 3.68 20.22
C SER A 403 3.92 4.18 20.99
N CYS A 404 4.66 3.28 21.65
CA CYS A 404 5.89 3.63 22.36
C CYS A 404 6.97 4.14 21.39
N GLY A 405 7.18 3.46 20.25
CA GLY A 405 8.16 3.87 19.24
C GLY A 405 7.84 5.24 18.63
N GLN A 406 6.58 5.48 18.29
CA GLN A 406 6.15 6.78 17.75
C GLN A 406 6.23 7.90 18.82
N ALA A 407 5.87 7.63 20.08
CA ALA A 407 6.06 8.60 21.15
C ALA A 407 7.55 8.99 21.28
N MET A 408 8.44 8.00 21.35
CA MET A 408 9.88 8.25 21.41
C MET A 408 10.40 9.05 20.21
N TYR A 409 9.92 8.72 19.00
CA TYR A 409 10.30 9.44 17.77
C TYR A 409 9.91 10.92 17.86
N ASN A 410 8.67 11.21 18.25
CA ASN A 410 8.16 12.58 18.33
C ASN A 410 8.78 13.37 19.49
N PHE A 411 9.05 12.74 20.64
CA PHE A 411 9.86 13.36 21.71
C PHE A 411 11.28 13.70 21.23
N ALA A 412 11.93 12.77 20.52
CA ALA A 412 13.27 13.01 19.98
C ALA A 412 13.28 14.18 18.98
N LYS A 413 12.31 14.25 18.08
CA LYS A 413 12.12 15.37 17.15
C LYS A 413 11.80 16.67 17.88
N ALA A 414 10.90 16.63 18.88
CA ALA A 414 10.55 17.78 19.70
C ALA A 414 11.78 18.38 20.41
N ILE A 415 12.64 17.54 21.00
CA ILE A 415 13.89 17.95 21.66
C ILE A 415 14.86 18.56 20.65
N GLU A 416 15.02 17.95 19.45
CA GLU A 416 15.90 18.51 18.40
C GLU A 416 15.50 19.94 18.02
N ILE A 417 14.20 20.18 17.81
CA ILE A 417 13.68 21.50 17.44
C ILE A 417 13.79 22.47 18.62
N ALA A 418 13.42 22.04 19.83
CA ALA A 418 13.50 22.85 21.04
C ALA A 418 14.93 23.33 21.33
N ARG A 419 15.94 22.45 21.20
CA ARG A 419 17.36 22.80 21.35
C ARG A 419 17.84 23.84 20.33
N LYS A 420 17.33 23.78 19.08
CA LYS A 420 17.62 24.79 18.04
C LYS A 420 16.98 26.13 18.37
N ASN A 421 15.74 26.12 18.81
CA ASN A 421 14.94 27.31 19.06
C ASN A 421 15.21 27.95 20.41
N LYS A 422 15.71 27.20 21.40
CA LYS A 422 16.00 27.62 22.79
C LYS A 422 14.80 28.32 23.48
N LYS A 423 13.58 27.86 23.19
CA LYS A 423 12.33 28.45 23.70
C LYS A 423 11.67 27.61 24.79
N TYR A 424 12.15 26.40 25.01
CA TYR A 424 11.52 25.39 25.88
C TYR A 424 12.51 24.84 26.88
N ASP A 425 12.01 24.49 28.06
CA ASP A 425 12.74 23.66 29.00
C ASP A 425 12.56 22.19 28.60
N THR A 426 13.66 21.53 28.24
CA THR A 426 13.64 20.16 27.73
C THR A 426 14.09 19.11 28.74
N GLU A 427 14.42 19.50 29.98
CA GLU A 427 15.03 18.60 30.97
C GLU A 427 14.17 17.35 31.21
N LYS A 428 12.87 17.53 31.49
CA LYS A 428 11.93 16.41 31.70
C LYS A 428 11.75 15.54 30.47
N TRP A 429 11.72 16.16 29.28
CA TRP A 429 11.55 15.43 28.01
C TRP A 429 12.77 14.59 27.69
N GLU A 430 13.98 15.13 27.94
CA GLU A 430 15.25 14.43 27.76
C GLU A 430 15.41 13.28 28.75
N ASP A 431 15.02 13.47 30.02
CA ASP A 431 15.03 12.40 31.02
C ASP A 431 14.10 11.25 30.60
N PHE A 432 12.85 11.56 30.22
CA PHE A 432 11.91 10.56 29.72
C PHE A 432 12.47 9.80 28.52
N LEU A 433 12.96 10.50 27.51
CA LEU A 433 13.51 9.87 26.31
C LEU A 433 14.73 9.00 26.63
N ARG A 434 15.59 9.39 27.59
CA ARG A 434 16.72 8.58 28.04
C ARG A 434 16.26 7.29 28.71
N ARG A 435 15.32 7.38 29.65
CA ARG A 435 14.76 6.20 30.33
C ARG A 435 14.12 5.22 29.32
N ALA A 436 13.36 5.74 28.37
CA ALA A 436 12.76 4.92 27.32
C ALA A 436 13.81 4.31 26.39
N ALA A 437 14.79 5.08 25.94
CA ALA A 437 15.85 4.59 25.05
C ALA A 437 16.76 3.57 25.75
N ASP A 438 17.08 3.75 27.04
CA ASP A 438 17.82 2.76 27.83
C ASP A 438 17.07 1.42 27.92
N ALA A 439 15.79 1.47 28.29
CA ALA A 439 14.97 0.27 28.44
C ALA A 439 14.79 -0.49 27.12
N VAL A 440 14.48 0.24 26.03
CA VAL A 440 14.30 -0.35 24.69
C VAL A 440 15.64 -0.89 24.17
N SER A 441 16.76 -0.19 24.36
CA SER A 441 18.08 -0.66 23.93
C SER A 441 18.48 -1.93 24.66
N ASN A 442 18.28 -1.99 25.98
CA ASN A 442 18.57 -3.19 26.78
C ASN A 442 17.75 -4.39 26.28
N ARG A 443 16.45 -4.16 25.99
CA ARG A 443 15.58 -5.19 25.41
C ARG A 443 16.08 -5.67 24.05
N ILE A 444 16.34 -4.77 23.11
CA ILE A 444 16.79 -5.12 21.75
C ILE A 444 18.16 -5.82 21.78
N LEU A 445 19.07 -5.39 22.63
CA LEU A 445 20.40 -5.98 22.74
C LEU A 445 20.41 -7.34 23.47
N SER A 446 19.34 -7.67 24.20
CA SER A 446 19.20 -9.00 24.81
C SER A 446 19.32 -10.13 23.78
N PRO A 447 19.96 -11.27 24.12
CA PRO A 447 20.04 -12.44 23.26
C PRO A 447 18.65 -13.05 22.93
N GLU A 448 17.68 -12.88 23.82
CA GLU A 448 16.33 -13.44 23.67
C GLU A 448 15.43 -12.59 22.79
N TRP A 449 15.88 -11.39 22.39
CA TRP A 449 15.07 -10.50 21.58
C TRP A 449 14.79 -11.08 20.19
N ASN A 450 13.53 -11.39 19.95
CA ASN A 450 13.05 -12.04 18.75
C ASN A 450 11.61 -11.60 18.43
N PRO A 451 11.40 -10.38 17.92
CA PRO A 451 10.07 -9.84 17.64
C PRO A 451 9.34 -10.67 16.58
N ARG A 452 8.03 -10.85 16.77
CA ARG A 452 7.19 -11.65 15.85
C ARG A 452 6.75 -10.87 14.62
N SER A 453 6.66 -9.54 14.74
CA SER A 453 6.16 -8.63 13.71
C SER A 453 7.07 -7.42 13.56
N THR A 454 6.78 -6.57 12.57
CA THR A 454 7.54 -5.34 12.33
C THR A 454 7.17 -4.20 13.29
N ALA A 455 6.24 -4.39 14.22
CA ALA A 455 5.83 -3.37 15.19
C ALA A 455 7.03 -2.77 15.97
N GLU A 456 8.00 -3.60 16.38
CA GLU A 456 9.20 -3.12 17.05
C GLU A 456 10.19 -2.39 16.12
N GLY A 457 9.93 -2.35 14.81
CA GLY A 457 10.65 -1.50 13.85
C GLY A 457 10.51 -0.01 14.13
N PHE A 458 9.42 0.39 14.80
CA PHE A 458 9.22 1.79 15.23
C PHE A 458 10.25 2.27 16.26
N TYR A 459 11.03 1.41 16.87
CA TYR A 459 12.12 1.80 17.77
C TYR A 459 13.40 2.22 17.03
N ILE A 460 13.59 1.85 15.76
CA ILE A 460 14.83 2.12 15.02
C ILE A 460 15.06 3.63 14.89
N ALA A 461 14.08 4.36 14.37
CA ALA A 461 14.21 5.80 14.14
C ALA A 461 14.49 6.60 15.42
N PRO A 462 13.72 6.47 16.52
CA PRO A 462 13.97 7.22 17.75
C PRO A 462 15.31 6.87 18.39
N LEU A 463 15.75 5.62 18.35
CA LEU A 463 17.08 5.23 18.86
C LEU A 463 18.20 5.85 18.02
N ALA A 464 18.07 5.90 16.68
CA ALA A 464 19.03 6.56 15.81
C ALA A 464 19.15 8.06 16.15
N ILE A 465 18.02 8.75 16.37
CA ILE A 465 17.99 10.16 16.76
C ILE A 465 18.60 10.33 18.17
N ALA A 466 18.13 9.56 19.14
CA ALA A 466 18.60 9.62 20.53
C ALA A 466 20.11 9.35 20.64
N SER A 467 20.67 8.46 19.81
CA SER A 467 22.10 8.19 19.77
C SER A 467 22.93 9.44 19.45
N LYS A 468 22.41 10.31 18.58
CA LYS A 468 23.04 11.59 18.21
C LYS A 468 22.77 12.68 19.26
N LEU A 469 21.53 12.77 19.75
CA LEU A 469 21.14 13.75 20.78
C LEU A 469 21.96 13.62 22.06
N PHE A 470 22.17 12.38 22.49
CA PHE A 470 22.81 12.06 23.77
C PHE A 470 24.24 11.52 23.62
N LYS A 471 24.76 11.40 22.39
CA LYS A 471 26.09 10.83 22.08
C LYS A 471 26.26 9.43 22.69
N ASN A 472 25.18 8.62 22.68
CA ASN A 472 25.19 7.29 23.28
C ASN A 472 25.31 6.21 22.18
N LYS A 473 26.39 5.42 22.25
CA LYS A 473 26.70 4.36 21.29
C LYS A 473 25.75 3.17 21.43
N THR A 474 25.30 2.85 22.64
CA THR A 474 24.39 1.73 22.90
C THR A 474 23.07 1.89 22.14
N TYR A 475 22.54 3.10 22.06
CA TYR A 475 21.33 3.38 21.28
C TYR A 475 21.54 3.14 19.79
N ARG A 476 22.72 3.50 19.28
CA ARG A 476 23.09 3.20 17.90
C ARG A 476 23.18 1.70 17.66
N GLU A 477 23.87 0.96 18.53
CA GLU A 477 24.03 -0.50 18.42
C GLU A 477 22.66 -1.22 18.44
N ALA A 478 21.74 -0.76 19.30
CA ALA A 478 20.38 -1.30 19.34
C ALA A 478 19.61 -1.00 18.03
N ALA A 479 19.68 0.24 17.51
CA ALA A 479 19.07 0.60 16.25
C ALA A 479 19.63 -0.21 15.08
N GLU A 480 20.95 -0.40 15.01
CA GLU A 480 21.63 -1.21 13.98
C GLU A 480 21.22 -2.68 14.08
N LYS A 481 21.14 -3.26 15.28
CA LYS A 481 20.68 -4.64 15.48
C LYS A 481 19.26 -4.83 15.00
N ALA A 482 18.35 -3.92 15.34
CA ALA A 482 16.96 -3.99 14.92
C ALA A 482 16.84 -3.82 13.39
N ALA A 483 17.52 -2.85 12.81
CA ALA A 483 17.51 -2.63 11.36
C ALA A 483 18.03 -3.85 10.59
N ASN A 484 19.16 -4.44 11.02
CA ASN A 484 19.72 -5.63 10.39
C ASN A 484 18.76 -6.83 10.49
N LEU A 485 18.14 -7.06 11.66
CA LEU A 485 17.19 -8.16 11.86
C LEU A 485 16.00 -8.05 10.90
N PHE A 486 15.38 -6.87 10.80
CA PHE A 486 14.23 -6.69 9.92
C PHE A 486 14.62 -6.75 8.45
N ALA A 487 15.78 -6.22 8.06
CA ALA A 487 16.28 -6.36 6.70
C ALA A 487 16.53 -7.83 6.34
N GLU A 488 17.20 -8.60 7.18
CA GLU A 488 17.47 -10.01 6.96
C GLU A 488 16.17 -10.82 6.77
N ARG A 489 15.15 -10.52 7.57
CA ARG A 489 13.89 -11.28 7.57
C ARG A 489 12.95 -10.92 6.44
N HIS A 490 12.89 -9.65 6.07
CA HIS A 490 11.76 -9.13 5.28
C HIS A 490 12.13 -8.73 3.85
N LEU A 491 13.39 -8.35 3.57
CA LEU A 491 13.74 -7.89 2.21
C LEU A 491 13.52 -8.94 1.12
N LYS A 492 13.60 -10.22 1.48
CA LYS A 492 13.32 -11.32 0.55
C LYS A 492 11.84 -11.65 0.40
N MET A 493 10.97 -11.02 1.16
CA MET A 493 9.52 -11.28 1.15
C MET A 493 9.15 -12.76 1.36
N ASN A 494 10.02 -13.53 1.99
CA ASN A 494 9.89 -14.99 2.10
C ASN A 494 9.60 -15.40 3.55
N GLY A 495 8.33 -15.67 3.83
CA GLY A 495 7.90 -16.29 5.08
C GLY A 495 7.76 -15.37 6.28
N CYS A 496 8.35 -14.18 6.29
CA CYS A 496 8.06 -13.11 7.23
C CYS A 496 7.37 -11.96 6.51
N TYR A 497 6.56 -11.20 7.21
CA TYR A 497 5.72 -10.15 6.64
C TYR A 497 6.03 -8.78 7.23
N TRP A 498 5.87 -7.77 6.42
CA TRP A 498 5.89 -6.37 6.81
C TRP A 498 4.54 -6.03 7.46
N GLY A 499 4.39 -6.29 8.73
CA GLY A 499 3.08 -6.10 9.33
C GLY A 499 2.96 -6.62 10.75
N GLY A 500 1.70 -6.92 11.13
CA GLY A 500 1.36 -7.39 12.46
C GLY A 500 1.46 -6.30 13.51
N THR A 501 1.11 -5.06 13.17
CA THR A 501 1.24 -3.90 14.04
C THR A 501 0.09 -3.79 15.05
N LEU A 502 -1.07 -3.31 14.64
CA LEU A 502 -2.22 -3.09 15.51
C LEU A 502 -3.35 -4.08 15.23
N ASP A 503 -3.93 -4.01 14.04
CA ASP A 503 -5.14 -4.75 13.68
C ASP A 503 -4.86 -5.95 12.78
N ALA A 504 -3.83 -5.88 11.95
CA ALA A 504 -3.51 -6.91 10.99
C ALA A 504 -2.59 -7.97 11.56
N THR A 505 -2.85 -9.22 11.20
CA THR A 505 -2.00 -10.37 11.49
C THR A 505 -1.24 -10.86 10.25
N CYS A 506 -1.12 -10.00 9.25
CA CYS A 506 -0.45 -10.21 7.97
C CYS A 506 0.27 -8.93 7.55
N GLU A 507 0.69 -8.85 6.31
CA GLU A 507 1.23 -7.67 5.70
C GLU A 507 0.29 -6.48 5.88
N ASP A 508 0.83 -5.36 6.36
CA ASP A 508 0.15 -4.09 6.49
C ASP A 508 1.07 -2.91 6.22
N LYS A 509 0.48 -1.76 5.91
CA LYS A 509 1.25 -0.56 5.61
C LYS A 509 1.96 0.01 6.84
N GLU A 510 1.38 -0.13 8.04
CA GLU A 510 2.01 0.36 9.27
C GLU A 510 3.30 -0.38 9.57
N GLY A 511 3.33 -1.69 9.35
CA GLY A 511 4.53 -2.49 9.55
C GLY A 511 5.62 -2.19 8.53
N SER A 512 5.26 -1.98 7.27
CA SER A 512 6.22 -1.52 6.26
C SER A 512 6.68 -0.09 6.52
N TRP A 513 5.79 0.78 7.01
CA TRP A 513 6.14 2.14 7.44
C TRP A 513 7.14 2.15 8.60
N ALA A 514 6.96 1.29 9.61
CA ALA A 514 7.90 1.18 10.71
C ALA A 514 9.34 0.95 10.22
N ALA A 515 9.51 0.04 9.28
CA ALA A 515 10.81 -0.24 8.67
C ALA A 515 11.29 0.90 7.77
N PHE A 516 10.41 1.46 6.94
CA PHE A 516 10.76 2.57 6.05
C PHE A 516 11.25 3.80 6.84
N GLN A 517 10.50 4.22 7.85
CA GLN A 517 10.91 5.32 8.75
C GLN A 517 12.25 5.01 9.41
N GLY A 518 12.40 3.79 9.94
CA GLY A 518 13.62 3.34 10.62
C GLY A 518 14.84 3.36 9.72
N PHE A 519 14.76 2.74 8.55
CA PHE A 519 15.88 2.66 7.60
C PHE A 519 16.25 4.03 7.04
N LEU A 520 15.26 4.86 6.71
CA LEU A 520 15.52 6.21 6.21
C LEU A 520 16.22 7.08 7.27
N GLU A 521 15.77 7.03 8.53
CA GLU A 521 16.43 7.76 9.62
C GLU A 521 17.85 7.25 9.86
N MET A 522 18.10 5.93 9.78
CA MET A 522 19.45 5.35 9.85
C MET A 522 20.35 5.91 8.73
N TYR A 523 19.84 5.98 7.50
CA TYR A 523 20.56 6.61 6.39
C TYR A 523 20.83 8.09 6.65
N GLU A 524 19.84 8.85 7.07
CA GLU A 524 19.98 10.28 7.33
C GLU A 524 21.02 10.58 8.44
N ARG A 525 21.09 9.73 9.48
CA ARG A 525 21.99 9.91 10.62
C ARG A 525 23.40 9.35 10.42
N PHE A 526 23.54 8.25 9.69
CA PHE A 526 24.82 7.53 9.60
C PHE A 526 25.42 7.47 8.20
N LYS A 527 24.65 7.80 7.15
CA LYS A 527 25.11 7.86 5.75
C LYS A 527 25.69 6.55 5.21
N ASP A 528 25.19 5.41 5.68
CA ASP A 528 25.49 4.09 5.11
C ASP A 528 24.46 3.76 4.05
N GLU A 529 24.90 3.59 2.82
CA GLU A 529 24.07 3.39 1.62
C GLU A 529 23.17 2.15 1.71
N LYS A 530 23.56 1.15 2.50
CA LYS A 530 22.69 -0.03 2.69
C LYS A 530 21.31 0.36 3.25
N TYR A 531 21.26 1.35 4.14
CA TYR A 531 19.99 1.80 4.71
C TYR A 531 19.12 2.54 3.70
N LEU A 532 19.71 3.24 2.72
CA LEU A 532 18.94 3.84 1.64
C LEU A 532 18.31 2.77 0.73
N VAL A 533 19.07 1.71 0.42
CA VAL A 533 18.56 0.56 -0.35
C VAL A 533 17.43 -0.13 0.39
N TRP A 534 17.56 -0.36 1.70
CA TRP A 534 16.52 -0.97 2.52
C TRP A 534 15.30 -0.06 2.67
N ALA A 535 15.54 1.25 2.85
CA ALA A 535 14.45 2.24 2.89
C ALA A 535 13.66 2.26 1.58
N LYS A 536 14.34 2.15 0.42
CA LYS A 536 13.67 2.05 -0.88
C LYS A 536 12.76 0.83 -0.95
N HIS A 537 13.25 -0.34 -0.55
CA HIS A 537 12.42 -1.56 -0.56
C HIS A 537 11.19 -1.41 0.34
N ALA A 538 11.37 -0.97 1.59
CA ALA A 538 10.26 -0.78 2.53
C ALA A 538 9.29 0.31 2.05
N MET A 539 9.79 1.38 1.42
CA MET A 539 8.95 2.38 0.74
C MET A 539 8.12 1.76 -0.38
N ASP A 540 8.72 0.93 -1.22
CA ASP A 540 8.00 0.27 -2.33
C ASP A 540 6.87 -0.63 -1.78
N VAL A 541 7.08 -1.30 -0.64
CA VAL A 541 5.99 -2.02 0.05
C VAL A 541 4.91 -1.04 0.52
N CYS A 542 5.27 0.09 1.14
CA CYS A 542 4.30 1.13 1.52
C CYS A 542 3.51 1.66 0.30
N LEU A 543 4.21 1.91 -0.81
CA LEU A 543 3.59 2.41 -2.04
C LEU A 543 2.60 1.42 -2.65
N SER A 544 2.82 0.13 -2.47
CA SER A 544 1.89 -0.90 -2.95
C SER A 544 0.50 -0.84 -2.31
N TYR A 545 0.35 -0.10 -1.20
CA TYR A 545 -0.95 0.19 -0.57
C TYR A 545 -1.58 1.50 -1.05
N VAL A 546 -0.85 2.34 -1.78
CA VAL A 546 -1.35 3.64 -2.25
C VAL A 546 -2.22 3.46 -3.48
N VAL A 547 -3.43 3.99 -3.43
CA VAL A 547 -4.35 3.99 -4.57
C VAL A 547 -3.87 5.02 -5.59
N VAL A 548 -3.58 4.57 -6.81
CA VAL A 548 -3.01 5.42 -7.88
C VAL A 548 -4.00 5.75 -8.99
N TRP A 549 -5.25 5.40 -8.83
CA TRP A 549 -6.31 5.66 -9.79
C TRP A 549 -7.64 5.97 -9.09
N ASP A 550 -8.55 6.60 -9.79
CA ASP A 550 -9.85 6.96 -9.22
C ASP A 550 -10.85 5.82 -9.40
N ILE A 551 -11.09 5.08 -8.31
CA ILE A 551 -12.10 4.01 -8.28
C ILE A 551 -13.48 4.67 -8.40
N PRO A 552 -14.29 4.31 -9.41
CA PRO A 552 -15.66 4.84 -9.54
C PRO A 552 -16.50 4.53 -8.31
N MET A 553 -17.06 5.56 -7.70
CA MET A 553 -17.94 5.37 -6.54
C MET A 553 -19.32 4.92 -6.96
N PRO A 554 -19.94 3.97 -6.23
CA PRO A 554 -21.36 3.67 -6.39
C PRO A 554 -22.23 4.91 -6.16
N ALA A 555 -23.46 4.92 -6.72
CA ALA A 555 -24.41 6.01 -6.49
C ALA A 555 -24.61 6.27 -5.00
N GLY A 556 -24.54 7.53 -4.59
CA GLY A 556 -24.67 7.97 -3.23
C GLY A 556 -23.72 9.11 -2.90
N ARG A 557 -23.56 9.37 -1.62
CA ARG A 557 -22.87 10.54 -1.08
C ARG A 557 -21.43 10.72 -1.59
N MET A 558 -20.69 9.62 -1.75
CA MET A 558 -19.31 9.68 -2.26
C MET A 558 -19.24 10.06 -3.73
N ALA A 559 -20.15 9.51 -4.56
CA ALA A 559 -20.28 9.87 -5.96
C ALA A 559 -20.74 11.35 -6.11
N ASP A 560 -21.71 11.78 -5.30
CA ASP A 560 -22.22 13.16 -5.30
C ASP A 560 -21.14 14.18 -4.92
N TYR A 561 -20.27 13.81 -3.99
CA TYR A 561 -19.09 14.61 -3.61
C TYR A 561 -18.00 14.62 -4.69
N ASN A 562 -18.07 13.75 -5.68
CA ASN A 562 -17.02 13.49 -6.66
C ASN A 562 -15.69 13.08 -5.99
N PHE A 563 -15.80 12.17 -5.01
CA PHE A 563 -14.65 11.69 -4.24
C PHE A 563 -13.61 11.01 -5.13
N LYS A 564 -12.36 11.26 -4.85
CA LYS A 564 -11.19 10.68 -5.54
C LYS A 564 -10.40 9.81 -4.61
N THR A 565 -10.19 8.57 -5.01
CA THR A 565 -9.44 7.59 -4.21
C THR A 565 -7.94 7.72 -4.33
N THR A 566 -7.47 8.35 -5.40
CA THR A 566 -6.03 8.56 -5.65
C THR A 566 -5.33 9.20 -4.47
N GLY A 567 -4.24 8.60 -3.98
CA GLY A 567 -3.46 9.08 -2.83
C GLY A 567 -3.91 8.54 -1.47
N TRP A 568 -5.12 7.95 -1.38
CA TRP A 568 -5.55 7.21 -0.20
C TRP A 568 -4.85 5.86 -0.13
N THR A 569 -4.91 5.17 1.01
CA THR A 569 -4.23 3.89 1.19
C THR A 569 -5.18 2.76 1.57
N VAL A 570 -4.93 1.56 1.06
CA VAL A 570 -5.54 0.34 1.58
C VAL A 570 -4.92 0.04 2.96
N VAL A 571 -5.70 -0.45 3.91
CA VAL A 571 -5.25 -0.69 5.28
C VAL A 571 -4.25 -1.84 5.35
N SER A 572 -4.63 -3.01 4.86
CA SER A 572 -3.80 -4.23 4.90
C SER A 572 -4.35 -5.31 3.97
N ALA A 573 -3.61 -6.39 3.77
CA ALA A 573 -4.11 -7.58 3.08
C ALA A 573 -5.34 -8.20 3.76
N GLN A 574 -5.50 -8.00 5.06
CA GLN A 574 -6.66 -8.46 5.84
C GLN A 574 -7.85 -7.51 5.73
N ASN A 575 -7.60 -6.20 5.74
CA ASN A 575 -8.61 -5.14 5.76
C ASN A 575 -8.49 -4.28 4.51
N GLN A 576 -9.36 -4.48 3.55
CA GLN A 576 -9.33 -3.81 2.25
C GLN A 576 -10.21 -2.56 2.18
N HIS A 577 -10.49 -1.90 3.29
CA HIS A 577 -10.96 -0.53 3.23
C HIS A 577 -9.82 0.44 2.95
N ILE A 578 -10.17 1.62 2.47
CA ILE A 578 -9.20 2.68 2.24
C ILE A 578 -9.29 3.74 3.33
N ASP A 579 -8.15 4.32 3.67
CA ASP A 579 -8.02 5.29 4.73
C ASP A 579 -7.14 6.49 4.34
N VAL A 580 -7.09 7.47 5.23
CA VAL A 580 -6.34 8.71 5.05
C VAL A 580 -4.84 8.57 5.31
N TYR A 581 -4.36 7.40 5.70
CA TYR A 581 -2.98 7.26 6.19
C TYR A 581 -1.88 7.30 5.12
N GLY A 582 -2.23 7.57 3.87
CA GLY A 582 -1.25 8.05 2.90
C GLY A 582 -0.45 9.26 3.38
N VAL A 583 -1.05 10.13 4.22
CA VAL A 583 -0.34 11.27 4.80
C VAL A 583 0.80 10.87 5.74
N LEU A 584 0.73 9.66 6.33
CA LEU A 584 1.65 9.21 7.36
C LEU A 584 3.10 9.17 6.87
N PHE A 585 3.31 8.72 5.64
CA PHE A 585 4.64 8.57 5.04
C PHE A 585 4.87 9.42 3.78
N ALA A 586 3.90 10.28 3.42
CA ALA A 586 4.05 11.16 2.27
C ALA A 586 5.32 12.03 2.30
N PRO A 587 5.72 12.67 3.43
CA PRO A 587 6.96 13.43 3.47
C PRO A 587 8.21 12.60 3.20
N GLU A 588 8.25 11.34 3.68
CA GLU A 588 9.39 10.45 3.46
C GLU A 588 9.43 9.93 2.03
N VAL A 589 8.29 9.70 1.40
CA VAL A 589 8.21 9.42 -0.05
C VAL A 589 8.79 10.60 -0.84
N TYR A 590 8.48 11.84 -0.44
CA TYR A 590 9.08 13.02 -1.05
C TYR A 590 10.61 13.04 -0.91
N LYS A 591 11.13 12.80 0.31
CA LYS A 591 12.57 12.70 0.57
C LYS A 591 13.23 11.62 -0.29
N MET A 592 12.63 10.45 -0.34
CA MET A 592 13.14 9.36 -1.18
C MET A 592 13.15 9.75 -2.66
N GLY A 593 12.12 10.45 -3.14
CA GLY A 593 12.10 11.02 -4.50
C GLY A 593 13.32 11.92 -4.76
N LYS A 594 13.74 12.70 -3.77
CA LYS A 594 14.96 13.53 -3.87
C LYS A 594 16.24 12.70 -3.85
N TYR A 595 16.35 11.71 -2.96
CA TYR A 595 17.54 10.85 -2.88
C TYR A 595 17.71 9.97 -4.13
N LEU A 596 16.61 9.50 -4.70
CA LEU A 596 16.59 8.65 -5.88
C LEU A 596 16.53 9.43 -7.20
N ASN A 597 16.42 10.77 -7.14
CA ASN A 597 16.19 11.65 -8.29
C ASN A 597 14.97 11.21 -9.13
N ASP A 598 13.90 10.83 -8.45
CA ASP A 598 12.63 10.40 -9.05
C ASP A 598 11.50 11.40 -8.76
N GLU A 599 11.18 12.23 -9.75
CA GLU A 599 10.15 13.26 -9.61
C GLU A 599 8.73 12.67 -9.47
N ARG A 600 8.49 11.43 -9.92
CA ARG A 600 7.19 10.74 -9.74
C ARG A 600 6.86 10.61 -8.27
N LEU A 601 7.84 10.23 -7.44
CA LEU A 601 7.69 10.10 -5.99
C LEU A 601 7.44 11.47 -5.32
N CYS A 602 8.15 12.50 -5.75
CA CYS A 602 7.94 13.86 -5.24
C CYS A 602 6.51 14.35 -5.53
N ARG A 603 5.98 14.08 -6.73
CA ARG A 603 4.62 14.45 -7.12
C ARG A 603 3.58 13.61 -6.40
N LEU A 604 3.77 12.28 -6.30
CA LEU A 604 2.88 11.38 -5.59
C LEU A 604 2.74 11.78 -4.11
N ALA A 605 3.83 12.10 -3.45
CA ALA A 605 3.82 12.55 -2.05
C ALA A 605 2.91 13.77 -1.82
N LYS A 606 2.92 14.73 -2.75
CA LYS A 606 2.01 15.90 -2.70
C LYS A 606 0.54 15.49 -2.87
N VAL A 607 0.28 14.58 -3.81
CA VAL A 607 -1.05 14.01 -4.02
C VAL A 607 -1.55 13.33 -2.75
N MET A 608 -0.76 12.43 -2.17
CA MET A 608 -1.11 11.72 -0.93
C MET A 608 -1.48 12.67 0.20
N TYR A 609 -0.71 13.75 0.39
CA TYR A 609 -1.01 14.72 1.43
C TYR A 609 -2.31 15.49 1.18
N ARG A 610 -2.53 15.97 -0.05
CA ARG A 610 -3.67 16.84 -0.37
C ARG A 610 -4.98 16.11 -0.56
N THR A 611 -4.96 14.97 -1.27
CA THR A 611 -6.18 14.19 -1.53
C THR A 611 -6.76 13.58 -0.27
N CYS A 612 -5.93 13.18 0.68
CA CYS A 612 -6.38 12.61 1.95
C CYS A 612 -7.17 13.60 2.82
N TYR A 613 -7.12 14.90 2.54
CA TYR A 613 -7.93 15.90 3.25
C TYR A 613 -9.40 15.97 2.78
N GLN A 614 -9.77 15.29 1.71
CA GLN A 614 -11.16 15.21 1.26
C GLN A 614 -12.07 14.70 2.39
N LEU A 615 -13.35 15.06 2.33
CA LEU A 615 -14.38 14.72 3.31
C LEU A 615 -14.12 15.30 4.71
N THR A 616 -13.28 16.32 4.81
CA THR A 616 -13.13 17.13 6.03
C THR A 616 -14.27 18.14 6.11
N ASP A 617 -14.91 18.25 7.26
CA ASP A 617 -15.96 19.24 7.48
C ASP A 617 -15.41 20.66 7.67
N ALA A 618 -16.31 21.65 7.77
CA ALA A 618 -15.95 23.05 7.96
C ALA A 618 -15.19 23.32 9.28
N TYR A 619 -15.17 22.37 10.19
CA TYR A 619 -14.49 22.45 11.47
C TYR A 619 -13.15 21.69 11.50
N GLY A 620 -12.76 21.08 10.39
CA GLY A 620 -11.53 20.29 10.28
C GLY A 620 -11.65 18.83 10.74
N SER A 621 -12.86 18.39 11.13
CA SER A 621 -13.13 16.99 11.49
C SER A 621 -13.24 16.12 10.25
N GLN A 622 -12.79 14.87 10.36
CA GLN A 622 -12.77 13.92 9.27
C GLN A 622 -12.87 12.50 9.79
N GLY A 623 -13.58 11.62 9.08
CA GLY A 623 -13.56 10.20 9.34
C GLY A 623 -12.28 9.52 8.85
N GLU A 624 -11.87 8.49 9.54
CA GLU A 624 -10.60 7.80 9.28
C GLU A 624 -10.59 7.03 7.97
N GLN A 625 -11.68 6.35 7.67
CA GLN A 625 -11.67 5.34 6.62
C GLN A 625 -13.01 5.25 5.88
N LEU A 626 -12.88 4.79 4.63
CA LEU A 626 -13.98 4.34 3.80
C LEU A 626 -14.07 2.82 3.88
N GLN A 627 -15.18 2.32 4.34
CA GLN A 627 -15.42 0.89 4.37
C GLN A 627 -15.40 0.31 2.96
N GLN A 628 -14.92 -0.91 2.82
CA GLN A 628 -14.89 -1.61 1.53
C GLN A 628 -16.25 -1.56 0.82
N THR A 629 -17.34 -1.68 1.56
CA THR A 629 -18.71 -1.60 1.02
C THR A 629 -19.08 -0.23 0.48
N ASN A 630 -18.36 0.83 0.83
CA ASN A 630 -18.60 2.18 0.31
C ASN A 630 -18.19 2.31 -1.17
N PHE A 631 -17.14 1.62 -1.57
CA PHE A 631 -16.61 1.61 -2.94
C PHE A 631 -16.75 0.26 -3.64
N ALA A 632 -17.07 -0.81 -2.91
CA ALA A 632 -17.32 -2.11 -3.50
C ALA A 632 -18.57 -2.09 -4.37
N GLN A 633 -18.54 -2.85 -5.46
CA GLN A 633 -19.65 -2.97 -6.39
C GLN A 633 -20.67 -4.04 -5.96
N HIS A 634 -20.28 -4.88 -5.01
CA HIS A 634 -21.11 -5.94 -4.42
C HIS A 634 -21.29 -5.73 -2.92
N GLY A 635 -22.37 -6.25 -2.39
CA GLY A 635 -22.62 -6.24 -0.96
C GLY A 635 -24.10 -6.14 -0.61
N ASP A 636 -24.39 -6.40 0.65
CA ASP A 636 -25.72 -6.27 1.23
C ASP A 636 -26.04 -4.80 1.49
N MET A 637 -27.08 -4.28 0.87
CA MET A 637 -27.53 -2.90 1.00
C MET A 637 -28.43 -2.68 2.22
N SER A 638 -28.76 -3.71 2.99
CA SER A 638 -29.69 -3.62 4.11
C SER A 638 -29.07 -3.05 5.39
N ASN A 639 -27.75 -2.94 5.48
CA ASN A 639 -27.03 -2.51 6.68
C ASN A 639 -26.30 -1.19 6.41
N VAL A 640 -26.48 -0.21 7.30
CA VAL A 640 -25.84 1.12 7.19
C VAL A 640 -24.33 1.05 7.03
N TYR A 641 -23.67 0.09 7.66
CA TYR A 641 -22.23 -0.14 7.53
C TYR A 641 -21.84 -0.81 6.20
N LYS A 642 -22.80 -1.26 5.42
CA LYS A 642 -22.63 -1.92 4.15
C LYS A 642 -23.27 -1.14 3.00
N LEU A 643 -23.76 0.07 3.25
CA LEU A 643 -24.36 0.92 2.21
C LEU A 643 -23.30 1.33 1.20
N ARG A 644 -23.55 1.05 -0.06
CA ARG A 644 -22.75 1.56 -1.17
C ARG A 644 -22.78 3.08 -1.20
N GLY A 645 -21.64 3.69 -1.53
CA GLY A 645 -21.50 5.14 -1.60
C GLY A 645 -21.62 5.85 -0.27
N GLY A 646 -21.73 5.13 0.85
CA GLY A 646 -21.69 5.68 2.20
C GLY A 646 -20.28 6.06 2.63
N TYR A 647 -20.19 6.76 3.75
CA TYR A 647 -18.92 7.17 4.36
C TYR A 647 -18.99 6.97 5.86
N SER A 648 -17.94 6.40 6.46
CA SER A 648 -17.88 6.22 7.91
C SER A 648 -17.45 7.52 8.59
N GLU A 649 -18.43 8.32 9.01
CA GLU A 649 -18.21 9.59 9.74
C GLU A 649 -18.01 9.40 11.23
N SER A 650 -18.33 8.22 11.76
CA SER A 650 -18.36 7.98 13.20
C SER A 650 -16.98 7.86 13.85
N TRP A 651 -15.94 7.64 13.07
CA TRP A 651 -14.59 7.41 13.56
C TRP A 651 -13.70 8.67 13.43
N THR A 652 -14.14 9.77 14.09
CA THR A 652 -13.45 11.07 14.05
C THR A 652 -12.46 11.21 15.21
N VAL A 653 -11.45 10.37 15.25
CA VAL A 653 -10.44 10.35 16.29
C VAL A 653 -9.33 11.38 16.05
N PHE A 654 -8.66 11.80 17.13
CA PHE A 654 -7.65 12.87 17.05
C PHE A 654 -6.41 12.46 16.24
N TRP A 655 -6.06 11.18 16.15
CA TRP A 655 -4.86 10.76 15.43
C TRP A 655 -4.85 11.13 13.95
N ILE A 656 -6.02 11.24 13.31
CA ILE A 656 -6.10 11.73 11.92
C ILE A 656 -5.50 13.13 11.84
N THR A 657 -5.92 14.01 12.74
CA THR A 657 -5.43 15.38 12.82
C THR A 657 -3.94 15.44 13.19
N ALA A 658 -3.52 14.62 14.13
CA ALA A 658 -2.12 14.52 14.52
C ALA A 658 -1.22 14.12 13.34
N HIS A 659 -1.62 13.13 12.55
CA HIS A 659 -0.85 12.72 11.37
C HIS A 659 -0.76 13.80 10.29
N PHE A 660 -1.84 14.52 10.02
CA PHE A 660 -1.79 15.65 9.09
C PHE A 660 -0.83 16.76 9.56
N LEU A 661 -0.89 17.12 10.83
CA LEU A 661 0.00 18.15 11.39
C LEU A 661 1.46 17.67 11.43
N ASN A 662 1.69 16.39 11.74
CA ASN A 662 3.02 15.80 11.72
C ASN A 662 3.61 15.79 10.30
N ALA A 663 2.84 15.34 9.31
CA ALA A 663 3.28 15.36 7.92
C ALA A 663 3.53 16.79 7.43
N ALA A 664 2.67 17.73 7.79
CA ALA A 664 2.86 19.15 7.47
C ALA A 664 4.16 19.69 8.05
N ALA A 665 4.46 19.37 9.31
CA ALA A 665 5.70 19.80 9.96
C ALA A 665 6.93 19.27 9.24
N ARG A 666 6.91 18.01 8.81
CA ARG A 666 8.02 17.41 8.06
C ARG A 666 8.19 18.03 6.67
N PHE A 667 7.11 18.37 5.98
CA PHE A 667 7.19 19.14 4.73
C PHE A 667 7.72 20.56 4.97
N GLU A 668 7.29 21.23 6.04
CA GLU A 668 7.76 22.57 6.40
C GLU A 668 9.27 22.58 6.73
N GLU A 669 9.78 21.57 7.45
CA GLU A 669 11.23 21.42 7.71
C GLU A 669 12.04 21.28 6.41
N MET A 670 11.48 20.66 5.37
CA MET A 670 12.11 20.56 4.06
C MET A 670 11.96 21.83 3.20
N GLY A 671 11.20 22.82 3.65
CA GLY A 671 10.85 24.02 2.86
C GLY A 671 9.94 23.67 1.67
N VAL A 672 9.13 22.62 1.77
CA VAL A 672 8.25 22.12 0.70
C VAL A 672 6.80 22.44 1.02
N THR A 673 6.11 22.98 0.03
CA THR A 673 4.64 23.13 0.02
C THR A 673 4.08 22.04 -0.89
N PRO A 674 3.47 21.00 -0.32
CA PRO A 674 2.91 19.91 -1.11
C PRO A 674 1.67 20.33 -1.89
#